data_4711cd8c5624199dc1cf088d77aa0cbc
#
_entry.id   4711cd8c5624199dc1cf088d77aa0cbc
#
_cell.length_a   1.000
_cell.length_b   1.000
_cell.length_c   1.000
_cell.angle_alpha   90.00
_cell.angle_beta   90.00
_cell.angle_gamma   90.00
#
_symmetry.space_group_name_H-M   'P 1'
#
loop_
_entity.id
_entity.type
_entity.pdbx_description
1 polymer ?
#
loop_
_entity_poly.entity_id
_entity_poly.type
_entity_poly.pdbx_seq_one_letter_code
_entity_poly.pdbx_strand_id
1 'polypeptide(L)'
;MQDGVGNTVSLIEAFERTTRRFPQRTCFTFVEEDGAEVAYSYREVRMLAAALAWHLRHRGVQHGSAVAVDLSNGPMYVMLLLAAAYGGFYLVALNNRLTSSEKLARLLELKRSAGVAPAYSIDPDGVKALYDHVTMLLSGEDPRTRGTQARGGLRTLLGGPAAERPSRAHGSFSGRTIAAEATARSTRALGRAKPGRDARRRQDEMDRQDAIERVMHFAERNARTFSVDSRALVMFTSGSTGKPKAVSLTWANLCGSAVASNRALNRAGEGIWQAALPLFHVGGFQAVVRSLLNGTPFVLYRRFDARRVLVDAARRHVTHVPVVDKMLQDMLDIAERAGDGSEEAQALRSYHCILLGGAAANPKTLERAVALGARVYASYGMTETSSQIANALVTARFDGGLKLLSGYTVRVVDPDAEGFGKLAVRGPGVTAGYLNAHTPRTMDGFLLTGDTAAFEKGYLYLRERTQDMFVSGGENVYPAQIRNALLRLPDVSDAHVFGAPDEKWGRRPVAFVESTREELPSSGEIMRGLAPSLSKLYLPREVYVARQLPRTGIGKLDRTAIERRWEQRIDIESVTLHRIRLPFKTPFATARGVLTHRDSLIVEVRDRQGRTGLGECVAFATDWYLPEVLDEDERVLREVLAPSAVHEVYLHPSEAGASFASKRAAVRYPLARGAIEPALWDLYGKIAGKPLWKLIGGAASGPATVPAGAVVGIGSPEQTVDAVRRCVEAGYKRVKLKVAPGEPVKAVRAVRDAFPQLMITLDANQSFIEEDRAQLRLLDECGAAWIEEPLDPLRAPMNGPRDILARLARLQRGMSTPICLDESIVKPGDAARALRYPDLRCYALKIAKWGGVQPALEFAAAAMERGCTVWMGGMYDTGISKRLHAAFETLPGIDAPGDIGATSRYFPVDICDPVYEAPGGLITLNPAGHRHGIGCELDRDALEKVLVRSVTIKN
;
A
#
# COMPACT_ATOMS: atom_id res chain seq x y z
N MET A 1 -47.89 5.79 -21.86
CA MET A 1 -47.45 4.90 -22.94
C MET A 1 -47.02 3.58 -22.28
N GLN A 2 -47.83 2.58 -22.45
CA GLN A 2 -47.55 1.21 -22.04
C GLN A 2 -46.61 0.63 -23.09
N ASP A 3 -45.31 0.55 -22.80
CA ASP A 3 -44.38 -0.27 -23.58
C ASP A 3 -44.18 -1.59 -22.88
N GLY A 4 -44.52 -2.64 -23.59
CA GLY A 4 -44.63 -4.01 -23.14
C GLY A 4 -43.26 -4.51 -22.60
N VAL A 5 -43.34 -5.42 -21.67
CA VAL A 5 -42.29 -6.31 -21.23
C VAL A 5 -41.75 -7.06 -22.47
N GLY A 6 -40.54 -6.69 -22.96
CA GLY A 6 -39.95 -7.47 -24.08
C GLY A 6 -38.71 -6.95 -24.79
N ASN A 7 -38.36 -5.66 -24.76
CA ASN A 7 -37.18 -5.19 -25.50
C ASN A 7 -36.05 -4.80 -24.54
N THR A 8 -35.06 -5.65 -24.35
CA THR A 8 -33.82 -5.33 -23.65
C THR A 8 -33.06 -4.27 -24.45
N VAL A 9 -32.88 -3.09 -23.89
CA VAL A 9 -32.15 -1.98 -24.55
C VAL A 9 -30.68 -2.39 -24.70
N SER A 10 -30.18 -2.37 -25.93
CA SER A 10 -28.79 -2.67 -26.24
C SER A 10 -27.91 -1.43 -26.01
N LEU A 11 -26.82 -1.61 -25.24
CA LEU A 11 -25.83 -0.55 -25.00
C LEU A 11 -25.25 0.00 -26.30
N ILE A 12 -24.89 -0.91 -27.22
CA ILE A 12 -24.23 -0.52 -28.47
C ILE A 12 -25.19 0.22 -29.42
N GLU A 13 -26.48 -0.20 -29.46
CA GLU A 13 -27.50 0.52 -30.24
C GLU A 13 -27.79 1.91 -29.70
N ALA A 14 -27.87 2.06 -28.37
CA ALA A 14 -28.07 3.36 -27.72
C ALA A 14 -26.87 4.30 -27.99
N PHE A 15 -25.66 3.77 -27.88
CA PHE A 15 -24.44 4.50 -28.16
C PHE A 15 -24.32 4.91 -29.64
N GLU A 16 -24.55 3.98 -30.57
CA GLU A 16 -24.53 4.27 -32.02
C GLU A 16 -25.61 5.32 -32.41
N ARG A 17 -26.81 5.20 -31.85
CA ARG A 17 -27.91 6.19 -32.07
C ARG A 17 -27.50 7.58 -31.60
N THR A 18 -26.89 7.69 -30.42
CA THR A 18 -26.41 8.97 -29.87
C THR A 18 -25.27 9.52 -30.71
N THR A 19 -24.33 8.66 -31.12
CA THR A 19 -23.18 9.05 -31.96
C THR A 19 -23.62 9.60 -33.33
N ARG A 20 -24.60 8.95 -33.97
CA ARG A 20 -25.13 9.44 -35.25
C ARG A 20 -25.83 10.80 -35.11
N ARG A 21 -26.57 10.99 -34.00
CA ARG A 21 -27.32 12.23 -33.78
C ARG A 21 -26.45 13.40 -33.31
N PHE A 22 -25.39 13.10 -32.50
CA PHE A 22 -24.57 14.11 -31.86
C PHE A 22 -23.07 13.74 -31.88
N PRO A 23 -22.45 13.57 -33.04
CA PRO A 23 -21.08 13.05 -33.15
C PRO A 23 -20.03 13.89 -32.43
N GLN A 24 -20.19 15.20 -32.44
CA GLN A 24 -19.23 16.15 -31.83
C GLN A 24 -19.54 16.50 -30.38
N ARG A 25 -20.66 16.01 -29.82
CA ARG A 25 -20.98 16.22 -28.41
C ARG A 25 -20.01 15.47 -27.57
N THR A 26 -19.59 16.05 -26.44
CA THR A 26 -18.76 15.37 -25.42
C THR A 26 -19.47 14.13 -24.90
N CYS A 27 -18.83 12.98 -25.04
CA CYS A 27 -19.25 11.72 -24.42
C CYS A 27 -18.85 11.70 -22.94
N PHE A 28 -17.57 12.00 -22.68
CA PHE A 28 -17.08 12.17 -21.32
C PHE A 28 -15.87 13.10 -21.25
N THR A 29 -15.64 13.65 -20.05
CA THR A 29 -14.41 14.35 -19.71
C THR A 29 -13.63 13.49 -18.72
N PHE A 30 -12.35 13.27 -18.99
CA PHE A 30 -11.45 12.61 -18.06
C PHE A 30 -10.64 13.65 -17.28
N VAL A 31 -10.53 13.43 -15.96
CA VAL A 31 -9.82 14.31 -15.03
C VAL A 31 -8.68 13.52 -14.40
N GLU A 32 -7.43 13.96 -14.62
CA GLU A 32 -6.22 13.41 -14.04
C GLU A 32 -6.01 13.84 -12.58
N GLU A 33 -5.06 13.24 -11.87
CA GLU A 33 -4.75 13.56 -10.47
C GLU A 33 -4.21 14.99 -10.30
N ASP A 34 -3.46 15.50 -11.27
CA ASP A 34 -2.95 16.89 -11.29
C ASP A 34 -4.00 17.91 -11.70
N GLY A 35 -5.21 17.47 -12.03
CA GLY A 35 -6.32 18.28 -12.46
C GLY A 35 -6.36 18.58 -13.96
N ALA A 36 -5.45 18.00 -14.75
CA ALA A 36 -5.53 18.07 -16.21
C ALA A 36 -6.80 17.38 -16.73
N GLU A 37 -7.40 17.95 -17.77
CA GLU A 37 -8.69 17.51 -18.30
C GLU A 37 -8.62 17.21 -19.79
N VAL A 38 -9.25 16.11 -20.20
CA VAL A 38 -9.37 15.73 -21.59
C VAL A 38 -10.82 15.34 -21.88
N ALA A 39 -11.45 16.05 -22.82
CA ALA A 39 -12.80 15.75 -23.30
C ALA A 39 -12.75 14.86 -24.54
N TYR A 40 -13.62 13.85 -24.58
CA TYR A 40 -13.78 12.92 -25.69
C TYR A 40 -15.19 13.08 -26.28
N SER A 41 -15.30 13.33 -27.59
CA SER A 41 -16.57 13.35 -28.31
C SER A 41 -17.09 11.92 -28.58
N TYR A 42 -18.39 11.78 -28.82
CA TYR A 42 -18.98 10.48 -29.19
C TYR A 42 -18.31 9.89 -30.45
N ARG A 43 -17.94 10.73 -31.43
CA ARG A 43 -17.23 10.31 -32.66
C ARG A 43 -15.84 9.73 -32.31
N GLU A 44 -15.06 10.41 -31.47
CA GLU A 44 -13.73 9.96 -31.07
C GLU A 44 -13.80 8.64 -30.28
N VAL A 45 -14.71 8.55 -29.31
CA VAL A 45 -14.94 7.34 -28.52
C VAL A 45 -15.31 6.16 -29.42
N ARG A 46 -16.22 6.35 -30.37
CA ARG A 46 -16.63 5.34 -31.36
C ARG A 46 -15.44 4.85 -32.18
N MET A 47 -14.68 5.77 -32.72
CA MET A 47 -13.53 5.48 -33.59
C MET A 47 -12.44 4.71 -32.83
N LEU A 48 -12.10 5.16 -31.64
CA LEU A 48 -11.08 4.53 -30.79
C LEU A 48 -11.51 3.13 -30.30
N ALA A 49 -12.75 2.99 -29.87
CA ALA A 49 -13.30 1.69 -29.44
C ALA A 49 -13.40 0.68 -30.63
N ALA A 50 -13.81 1.15 -31.81
CA ALA A 50 -13.86 0.31 -33.00
C ALA A 50 -12.47 -0.16 -33.45
N ALA A 51 -11.48 0.74 -33.46
CA ALA A 51 -10.09 0.43 -33.81
C ALA A 51 -9.46 -0.53 -32.80
N LEU A 52 -9.77 -0.36 -31.52
CA LEU A 52 -9.33 -1.24 -30.44
C LEU A 52 -9.94 -2.65 -30.60
N ALA A 53 -11.24 -2.76 -30.89
CA ALA A 53 -11.90 -4.04 -31.16
C ALA A 53 -11.30 -4.72 -32.39
N TRP A 54 -11.09 -3.98 -33.48
CA TRP A 54 -10.43 -4.46 -34.69
C TRP A 54 -9.03 -5.00 -34.40
N HIS A 55 -8.22 -4.25 -33.69
CA HIS A 55 -6.86 -4.66 -33.32
C HIS A 55 -6.83 -5.95 -32.49
N LEU A 56 -7.64 -6.02 -31.42
CA LEU A 56 -7.70 -7.21 -30.55
C LEU A 56 -8.17 -8.45 -31.33
N ARG A 57 -9.13 -8.31 -32.24
CA ARG A 57 -9.58 -9.40 -33.11
C ARG A 57 -8.44 -9.89 -34.04
N HIS A 58 -7.63 -9.02 -34.60
CA HIS A 58 -6.47 -9.36 -35.42
C HIS A 58 -5.30 -9.95 -34.59
N ARG A 59 -5.27 -9.68 -33.28
CA ARG A 59 -4.34 -10.32 -32.35
C ARG A 59 -4.83 -11.68 -31.83
N GLY A 60 -5.90 -12.23 -32.41
CA GLY A 60 -6.39 -13.57 -32.10
C GLY A 60 -7.47 -13.63 -31.01
N VAL A 61 -7.92 -12.50 -30.47
CA VAL A 61 -9.07 -12.50 -29.54
C VAL A 61 -10.34 -12.90 -30.32
N GLN A 62 -10.88 -14.08 -30.04
CA GLN A 62 -12.06 -14.61 -30.73
C GLN A 62 -13.36 -14.05 -30.14
N HIS A 63 -14.49 -14.26 -30.84
CA HIS A 63 -15.81 -14.00 -30.28
C HIS A 63 -16.03 -14.89 -29.04
N GLY A 64 -16.55 -14.32 -27.94
CA GLY A 64 -16.74 -15.02 -26.67
C GLY A 64 -15.47 -15.25 -25.87
N SER A 65 -14.30 -14.71 -26.28
CA SER A 65 -13.06 -14.79 -25.50
C SER A 65 -13.04 -13.81 -24.33
N ALA A 66 -12.26 -14.16 -23.29
CA ALA A 66 -11.96 -13.28 -22.16
C ALA A 66 -10.78 -12.35 -22.47
N VAL A 67 -10.88 -11.12 -22.05
CA VAL A 67 -9.79 -10.14 -22.02
C VAL A 67 -9.61 -9.66 -20.59
N ALA A 68 -8.46 -9.95 -19.99
CA ALA A 68 -8.15 -9.49 -18.64
C ALA A 68 -7.76 -8.00 -18.66
N VAL A 69 -8.32 -7.22 -17.72
CA VAL A 69 -8.11 -5.77 -17.62
C VAL A 69 -7.60 -5.43 -16.23
N ASP A 70 -6.35 -5.01 -16.16
CA ASP A 70 -5.65 -4.59 -14.94
C ASP A 70 -5.32 -3.09 -15.03
N LEU A 71 -6.33 -2.24 -14.97
CA LEU A 71 -6.22 -0.80 -15.18
C LEU A 71 -6.87 0.00 -14.03
N SER A 72 -6.29 1.15 -13.73
CA SER A 72 -6.97 2.22 -12.99
C SER A 72 -8.03 2.88 -13.85
N ASN A 73 -8.87 3.73 -13.24
CA ASN A 73 -9.81 4.55 -14.00
C ASN A 73 -9.08 5.36 -15.06
N GLY A 74 -9.63 5.35 -16.27
CA GLY A 74 -9.05 6.08 -17.39
C GLY A 74 -9.82 5.87 -18.69
N PRO A 75 -9.55 6.68 -19.71
CA PRO A 75 -10.24 6.60 -21.01
C PRO A 75 -10.18 5.22 -21.63
N MET A 76 -9.03 4.51 -21.52
CA MET A 76 -8.86 3.17 -22.08
C MET A 76 -9.88 2.16 -21.53
N TYR A 77 -10.28 2.29 -20.25
CA TYR A 77 -11.29 1.40 -19.67
C TYR A 77 -12.66 1.58 -20.34
N VAL A 78 -13.05 2.84 -20.64
CA VAL A 78 -14.29 3.15 -21.36
C VAL A 78 -14.22 2.64 -22.81
N MET A 79 -13.07 2.81 -23.46
CA MET A 79 -12.85 2.31 -24.83
C MET A 79 -12.92 0.79 -24.91
N LEU A 80 -12.34 0.08 -23.90
CA LEU A 80 -12.39 -1.39 -23.79
C LEU A 80 -13.81 -1.91 -23.58
N LEU A 81 -14.62 -1.20 -22.77
CA LEU A 81 -16.03 -1.58 -22.59
C LEU A 81 -16.77 -1.59 -23.95
N LEU A 82 -16.64 -0.54 -24.73
CA LEU A 82 -17.28 -0.48 -26.04
C LEU A 82 -16.61 -1.39 -27.07
N ALA A 83 -15.27 -1.54 -27.01
CA ALA A 83 -14.53 -2.47 -27.86
C ALA A 83 -14.98 -3.92 -27.62
N ALA A 84 -15.30 -4.29 -26.38
CA ALA A 84 -15.85 -5.62 -26.07
C ALA A 84 -17.20 -5.84 -26.74
N ALA A 85 -18.06 -4.82 -26.78
CA ALA A 85 -19.34 -4.88 -27.52
C ALA A 85 -19.13 -5.00 -29.04
N TYR A 86 -18.22 -4.21 -29.62
CA TYR A 86 -17.90 -4.31 -31.06
C TYR A 86 -17.16 -5.59 -31.45
N GLY A 87 -16.28 -6.08 -30.57
CA GLY A 87 -15.45 -7.26 -30.85
C GLY A 87 -16.08 -8.58 -30.47
N GLY A 88 -17.17 -8.58 -29.72
CA GLY A 88 -17.86 -9.77 -29.23
C GLY A 88 -17.07 -10.57 -28.19
N PHE A 89 -16.13 -9.96 -27.49
CA PHE A 89 -15.41 -10.53 -26.37
C PHE A 89 -15.92 -9.94 -25.05
N TYR A 90 -15.46 -10.46 -23.89
CA TYR A 90 -15.87 -9.92 -22.59
C TYR A 90 -14.65 -9.56 -21.73
N LEU A 91 -14.87 -8.66 -20.77
CA LEU A 91 -13.81 -8.19 -19.88
C LEU A 91 -13.77 -9.02 -18.59
N VAL A 92 -12.57 -9.31 -18.12
CA VAL A 92 -12.30 -9.84 -16.77
C VAL A 92 -11.62 -8.72 -15.99
N ALA A 93 -12.38 -8.02 -15.17
CA ALA A 93 -11.90 -6.87 -14.41
C ALA A 93 -11.07 -7.31 -13.21
N LEU A 94 -9.80 -6.92 -13.18
CA LEU A 94 -8.88 -7.18 -12.07
C LEU A 94 -8.77 -5.92 -11.23
N ASN A 95 -8.70 -6.11 -9.91
CA ASN A 95 -8.40 -5.02 -8.99
C ASN A 95 -6.90 -4.67 -9.12
N ASN A 96 -6.60 -3.49 -9.63
CA ASN A 96 -5.25 -3.00 -9.89
C ASN A 96 -4.38 -2.81 -8.61
N ARG A 97 -5.00 -2.82 -7.43
CA ARG A 97 -4.32 -2.72 -6.12
C ARG A 97 -3.82 -4.06 -5.58
N LEU A 98 -4.19 -5.16 -6.22
CA LEU A 98 -3.68 -6.49 -5.88
C LEU A 98 -2.27 -6.66 -6.42
N THR A 99 -1.48 -7.49 -5.71
CA THR A 99 -0.17 -7.91 -6.19
C THR A 99 -0.29 -8.76 -7.47
N SER A 100 0.78 -8.81 -8.26
CA SER A 100 0.81 -9.63 -9.49
C SER A 100 0.54 -11.10 -9.19
N SER A 101 1.01 -11.62 -8.06
CA SER A 101 0.73 -13.00 -7.62
C SER A 101 -0.74 -13.25 -7.30
N GLU A 102 -1.42 -12.31 -6.63
CA GLU A 102 -2.86 -12.41 -6.33
C GLU A 102 -3.72 -12.34 -7.60
N LYS A 103 -3.36 -11.47 -8.55
CA LYS A 103 -4.02 -11.37 -9.86
C LYS A 103 -3.85 -12.67 -10.65
N LEU A 104 -2.63 -13.19 -10.70
CA LEU A 104 -2.34 -14.47 -11.37
C LEU A 104 -3.10 -15.62 -10.72
N ALA A 105 -3.14 -15.70 -9.40
CA ALA A 105 -3.89 -16.73 -8.67
C ALA A 105 -5.39 -16.72 -9.05
N ARG A 106 -6.00 -15.54 -9.19
CA ARG A 106 -7.41 -15.41 -9.63
C ARG A 106 -7.62 -15.90 -11.06
N LEU A 107 -6.73 -15.57 -11.97
CA LEU A 107 -6.81 -16.02 -13.37
C LEU A 107 -6.58 -17.53 -13.49
N LEU A 108 -5.64 -18.09 -12.75
CA LEU A 108 -5.40 -19.54 -12.70
C LEU A 108 -6.60 -20.29 -12.11
N GLU A 109 -7.20 -19.77 -11.04
CA GLU A 109 -8.42 -20.33 -10.47
C GLU A 109 -9.58 -20.31 -11.46
N LEU A 110 -9.76 -19.21 -12.19
CA LEU A 110 -10.77 -19.08 -13.23
C LEU A 110 -10.55 -20.09 -14.38
N LYS A 111 -9.29 -20.29 -14.78
CA LYS A 111 -8.92 -21.32 -15.77
C LYS A 111 -9.23 -22.73 -15.27
N ARG A 112 -8.88 -23.03 -14.02
CA ARG A 112 -9.06 -24.35 -13.42
C ARG A 112 -10.53 -24.71 -13.22
N SER A 113 -11.34 -23.77 -12.70
CA SER A 113 -12.74 -24.01 -12.28
C SER A 113 -13.76 -23.86 -13.41
N ALA A 114 -13.49 -22.98 -14.38
CA ALA A 114 -14.42 -22.63 -15.45
C ALA A 114 -13.86 -22.82 -16.88
N GLY A 115 -12.63 -23.28 -17.02
CA GLY A 115 -11.95 -23.38 -18.33
C GLY A 115 -11.67 -22.02 -18.97
N VAL A 116 -11.85 -20.90 -18.23
CA VAL A 116 -11.69 -19.54 -18.77
C VAL A 116 -10.24 -19.10 -18.61
N ALA A 117 -9.53 -19.02 -19.73
CA ALA A 117 -8.22 -18.37 -19.81
C ALA A 117 -8.35 -17.10 -20.66
N PRO A 118 -7.86 -15.94 -20.19
CA PRO A 118 -7.86 -14.74 -21.01
C PRO A 118 -7.04 -14.96 -22.30
N ALA A 119 -7.65 -14.62 -23.43
CA ALA A 119 -6.97 -14.62 -24.73
C ALA A 119 -5.98 -13.46 -24.86
N TYR A 120 -6.18 -12.42 -24.05
CA TYR A 120 -5.33 -11.21 -24.00
C TYR A 120 -5.37 -10.62 -22.60
N SER A 121 -4.26 -9.97 -22.18
CA SER A 121 -4.19 -9.22 -20.91
C SER A 121 -3.74 -7.79 -21.21
N ILE A 122 -4.40 -6.85 -20.57
CA ILE A 122 -4.12 -5.41 -20.72
C ILE A 122 -3.82 -4.86 -19.34
N ASP A 123 -2.56 -4.50 -19.16
CA ASP A 123 -1.99 -3.85 -18.00
C ASP A 123 -1.51 -2.43 -18.39
N PRO A 124 -1.01 -1.62 -17.44
CA PRO A 124 -0.54 -0.26 -17.75
C PRO A 124 0.54 -0.18 -18.82
N ASP A 125 1.43 -1.17 -18.92
CA ASP A 125 2.49 -1.22 -19.94
C ASP A 125 1.91 -1.62 -21.31
N GLY A 126 1.00 -2.59 -21.32
CA GLY A 126 0.28 -3.02 -22.53
C GLY A 126 -0.62 -1.93 -23.12
N VAL A 127 -1.17 -1.02 -22.28
CA VAL A 127 -1.95 0.14 -22.75
C VAL A 127 -1.15 1.02 -23.68
N LYS A 128 0.11 1.29 -23.39
CA LYS A 128 0.96 2.13 -24.22
C LYS A 128 1.18 1.52 -25.61
N ALA A 129 1.52 0.23 -25.67
CA ALA A 129 1.73 -0.48 -26.92
C ALA A 129 0.45 -0.57 -27.76
N LEU A 130 -0.68 -0.85 -27.10
CA LEU A 130 -2.00 -0.92 -27.72
C LEU A 130 -2.42 0.43 -28.30
N TYR A 131 -2.11 1.49 -27.61
CA TYR A 131 -2.39 2.86 -27.97
C TYR A 131 -1.59 3.35 -29.17
N ASP A 132 -0.27 3.13 -29.16
CA ASP A 132 0.60 3.49 -30.28
C ASP A 132 0.10 2.79 -31.58
N HIS A 133 -0.36 1.54 -31.46
CA HIS A 133 -0.89 0.77 -32.60
C HIS A 133 -2.24 1.28 -33.12
N VAL A 134 -3.18 1.58 -32.19
CA VAL A 134 -4.50 2.14 -32.58
C VAL A 134 -4.34 3.51 -33.23
N THR A 135 -3.42 4.31 -32.71
CA THR A 135 -3.10 5.63 -33.30
C THR A 135 -2.50 5.50 -34.69
N MET A 136 -1.59 4.55 -34.86
CA MET A 136 -1.01 4.27 -36.17
C MET A 136 -2.03 3.80 -37.20
N LEU A 137 -2.95 2.91 -36.81
CA LEU A 137 -4.09 2.51 -37.66
C LEU A 137 -4.93 3.70 -38.08
N LEU A 138 -5.10 4.69 -37.19
CA LEU A 138 -5.92 5.88 -37.48
C LEU A 138 -5.16 7.02 -38.19
N SER A 139 -3.81 7.04 -38.11
CA SER A 139 -2.95 8.06 -38.75
C SER A 139 -2.42 7.66 -40.11
N GLY A 140 -2.49 6.37 -40.49
CA GLY A 140 -1.93 5.86 -41.75
C GLY A 140 -0.39 5.84 -41.78
N GLU A 141 0.29 5.92 -40.62
CA GLU A 141 1.73 5.96 -40.55
C GLU A 141 2.35 4.55 -40.35
N ASP A 142 3.42 4.25 -41.09
CA ASP A 142 4.18 3.01 -40.93
C ASP A 142 4.99 3.03 -39.60
N PRO A 143 4.86 2.01 -38.76
CA PRO A 143 5.61 1.89 -37.50
C PRO A 143 7.12 2.02 -37.63
N ARG A 144 7.66 1.77 -38.79
CA ARG A 144 9.11 1.68 -39.02
C ARG A 144 9.78 3.02 -39.32
N THR A 145 9.01 4.09 -39.55
CA THR A 145 9.53 5.35 -40.09
C THR A 145 9.66 6.51 -39.11
N ARG A 146 9.25 6.38 -37.82
CA ARG A 146 9.31 7.49 -36.87
C ARG A 146 10.39 7.36 -35.77
N GLY A 147 11.38 8.26 -35.89
CA GLY A 147 12.15 8.71 -34.74
C GLY A 147 11.32 9.59 -33.78
N THR A 148 11.68 9.63 -32.59
CA THR A 148 11.23 10.16 -31.29
C THR A 148 10.34 11.42 -31.17
N GLN A 149 9.86 12.06 -32.22
CA GLN A 149 9.19 13.38 -32.14
C GLN A 149 7.64 13.38 -32.01
N ALA A 150 6.94 12.26 -32.24
CA ALA A 150 5.47 12.19 -32.15
C ALA A 150 4.90 11.93 -30.74
N ARG A 151 5.74 11.96 -29.74
CA ARG A 151 5.39 11.53 -28.36
C ARG A 151 4.54 12.52 -27.54
N GLY A 152 4.38 13.77 -27.98
CA GLY A 152 3.77 14.84 -27.18
C GLY A 152 2.23 14.94 -27.26
N GLY A 153 1.64 14.90 -28.43
CA GLY A 153 0.25 15.28 -28.61
C GLY A 153 -0.80 14.24 -28.19
N LEU A 154 -0.50 12.99 -28.38
CA LEU A 154 -1.43 11.91 -28.09
C LEU A 154 -1.27 11.33 -26.67
N ARG A 155 -0.11 11.54 -26.03
CA ARG A 155 0.18 11.19 -24.65
C ARG A 155 -0.74 11.90 -23.64
N THR A 156 -1.13 13.14 -23.96
CA THR A 156 -2.09 13.94 -23.20
C THR A 156 -3.52 13.41 -23.33
N LEU A 157 -3.88 12.82 -24.48
CA LEU A 157 -5.22 12.32 -24.77
C LEU A 157 -5.62 11.06 -23.97
N LEU A 158 -4.70 10.24 -23.49
CA LEU A 158 -5.00 8.98 -22.80
C LEU A 158 -4.44 8.85 -21.40
N GLY A 159 -3.91 9.93 -20.82
CA GLY A 159 -3.47 9.92 -19.42
C GLY A 159 -2.24 9.05 -19.15
N GLY A 160 -1.20 9.15 -19.96
CA GLY A 160 0.13 8.62 -19.64
C GLY A 160 0.88 9.52 -18.66
N PRO A 161 1.90 9.00 -17.89
CA PRO A 161 2.62 9.79 -16.91
C PRO A 161 3.26 11.03 -17.53
N ALA A 162 3.12 12.17 -16.83
CA ALA A 162 3.60 13.48 -17.28
C ALA A 162 5.13 13.48 -17.52
N ALA A 163 5.53 13.93 -18.69
CA ALA A 163 6.92 14.27 -18.96
C ALA A 163 7.23 15.66 -18.41
N GLU A 164 8.46 15.82 -17.94
CA GLU A 164 9.10 16.99 -17.33
C GLU A 164 8.55 18.38 -17.67
N ARG A 165 8.51 19.24 -16.65
CA ARG A 165 8.01 20.61 -16.69
C ARG A 165 8.78 21.50 -17.68
N PRO A 166 8.09 22.33 -18.50
CA PRO A 166 8.63 23.60 -18.92
C PRO A 166 8.12 24.75 -18.03
N SER A 167 8.99 25.72 -17.81
CA SER A 167 8.85 26.90 -17.00
C SER A 167 7.65 27.78 -17.34
N ARG A 168 7.16 28.50 -16.32
CA ARG A 168 6.05 29.45 -16.29
C ARG A 168 6.04 30.43 -17.45
N ALA A 169 4.89 30.53 -18.13
CA ALA A 169 4.40 31.77 -18.73
C ALA A 169 2.88 31.84 -18.58
N HIS A 170 2.38 32.92 -18.01
CA HIS A 170 0.96 33.25 -17.89
C HIS A 170 0.33 33.54 -19.25
N GLY A 171 -0.78 32.90 -19.57
CA GLY A 171 -1.62 33.23 -20.73
C GLY A 171 -2.92 32.48 -20.66
N SER A 172 -4.02 33.22 -20.59
CA SER A 172 -5.39 32.76 -20.58
C SER A 172 -5.72 32.03 -21.89
N PHE A 173 -6.22 30.81 -21.83
CA PHE A 173 -6.72 30.07 -22.99
C PHE A 173 -8.22 29.80 -22.88
N SER A 174 -8.94 30.42 -23.78
CA SER A 174 -10.34 30.10 -24.13
C SER A 174 -10.39 28.81 -24.96
N GLY A 175 -11.34 27.93 -24.64
CA GLY A 175 -11.49 26.64 -25.29
C GLY A 175 -11.66 26.68 -26.80
N ARG A 176 -10.74 26.05 -27.48
CA ARG A 176 -10.86 25.66 -28.89
C ARG A 176 -10.62 24.17 -29.05
N THR A 177 -11.51 23.52 -29.73
CA THR A 177 -11.56 22.10 -30.07
C THR A 177 -10.31 21.66 -30.81
N ILE A 178 -9.60 20.65 -30.38
CA ILE A 178 -8.35 20.10 -30.93
C ILE A 178 -8.51 19.64 -32.41
N ALA A 179 -9.72 19.31 -32.84
CA ALA A 179 -10.00 18.96 -34.26
C ALA A 179 -9.78 20.11 -35.23
N ALA A 180 -9.90 21.38 -34.81
CA ALA A 180 -9.71 22.54 -35.67
C ALA A 180 -8.22 22.86 -35.92
N GLU A 181 -7.34 22.54 -34.97
CA GLU A 181 -5.90 22.80 -35.13
C GLU A 181 -5.20 21.80 -36.07
N ALA A 182 -5.67 20.56 -36.15
CA ALA A 182 -5.12 19.60 -37.12
C ALA A 182 -5.46 19.99 -38.57
N THR A 183 -6.62 20.60 -38.78
CA THR A 183 -7.06 21.09 -40.11
C THR A 183 -6.45 22.44 -40.46
N ALA A 184 -6.24 23.34 -39.48
CA ALA A 184 -5.70 24.67 -39.70
C ALA A 184 -4.19 24.72 -39.98
N ARG A 185 -3.43 23.72 -39.47
CA ARG A 185 -1.97 23.59 -39.78
C ARG A 185 -1.69 23.02 -41.17
N SER A 186 -2.64 22.31 -41.77
CA SER A 186 -2.54 21.80 -43.15
C SER A 186 -2.64 22.89 -44.23
N THR A 187 -3.30 24.01 -43.92
CA THR A 187 -3.57 25.07 -44.94
C THR A 187 -2.51 26.20 -44.99
N ARG A 188 -1.53 26.22 -44.06
CA ARG A 188 -0.49 27.27 -44.04
C ARG A 188 0.90 26.87 -44.57
N ALA A 189 1.07 25.65 -45.05
CA ALA A 189 2.33 25.15 -45.62
C ALA A 189 2.26 24.93 -47.17
N LEU A 190 1.49 25.74 -47.90
CA LEU A 190 1.49 25.75 -49.35
C LEU A 190 2.54 26.72 -49.88
N GLY A 191 3.80 26.32 -49.79
CA GLY A 191 4.94 26.92 -50.43
C GLY A 191 5.79 25.83 -51.08
N ARG A 192 5.59 25.59 -52.37
CA ARG A 192 6.47 24.83 -53.32
C ARG A 192 7.08 23.51 -52.77
N ALA A 193 6.29 22.43 -52.72
CA ALA A 193 6.76 21.07 -52.56
C ALA A 193 7.06 20.39 -53.90
N LYS A 194 8.14 19.61 -53.99
CA LYS A 194 8.52 18.82 -55.18
C LYS A 194 7.43 17.75 -55.49
N PRO A 195 7.14 17.44 -56.81
CA PRO A 195 6.01 16.54 -57.17
C PRO A 195 5.96 15.17 -56.52
N GLY A 196 7.06 14.63 -56.07
CA GLY A 196 7.10 13.32 -55.39
C GLY A 196 6.65 13.28 -53.93
N ARG A 197 6.56 14.41 -53.22
CA ARG A 197 6.07 14.50 -51.83
C ARG A 197 4.54 14.59 -51.77
N ASP A 198 3.92 15.26 -52.73
CA ASP A 198 2.47 15.41 -52.78
C ASP A 198 1.76 14.10 -53.19
N ALA A 199 2.36 13.33 -54.08
CA ALA A 199 1.87 12.00 -54.47
C ALA A 199 1.89 11.03 -53.30
N ARG A 200 2.99 11.01 -52.53
CA ARG A 200 3.09 10.19 -51.30
C ARG A 200 2.09 10.63 -50.22
N ARG A 201 1.94 11.93 -50.00
CA ARG A 201 0.92 12.44 -49.05
C ARG A 201 -0.50 12.04 -49.44
N ARG A 202 -0.85 12.07 -50.70
CA ARG A 202 -2.17 11.62 -51.18
C ARG A 202 -2.36 10.13 -51.03
N GLN A 203 -1.32 9.34 -51.27
CA GLN A 203 -1.36 7.90 -51.06
C GLN A 203 -1.54 7.57 -49.58
N ASP A 204 -0.74 8.19 -48.71
CA ASP A 204 -0.85 7.99 -47.23
C ASP A 204 -2.23 8.41 -46.72
N GLU A 205 -2.84 9.46 -47.29
CA GLU A 205 -4.17 9.95 -46.92
C GLU A 205 -5.28 9.00 -47.42
N MET A 206 -5.11 8.41 -48.63
CA MET A 206 -6.00 7.34 -49.15
C MET A 206 -5.88 6.07 -48.30
N ASP A 207 -4.69 5.60 -48.03
CA ASP A 207 -4.47 4.39 -47.22
C ASP A 207 -5.06 4.54 -45.79
N ARG A 208 -4.96 5.73 -45.22
CA ARG A 208 -5.59 6.10 -43.95
C ARG A 208 -7.12 6.07 -44.02
N GLN A 209 -7.71 6.65 -45.05
CA GLN A 209 -9.15 6.66 -45.24
C GLN A 209 -9.69 5.24 -45.40
N ASP A 210 -9.04 4.42 -46.22
CA ASP A 210 -9.37 3.01 -46.39
C ASP A 210 -9.25 2.20 -45.08
N ALA A 211 -8.24 2.49 -44.24
CA ALA A 211 -8.10 1.83 -42.93
C ALA A 211 -9.25 2.21 -41.97
N ILE A 212 -9.59 3.50 -41.91
CA ILE A 212 -10.72 3.98 -41.11
C ILE A 212 -12.04 3.37 -41.59
N GLU A 213 -12.27 3.33 -42.90
CA GLU A 213 -13.49 2.74 -43.49
C GLU A 213 -13.62 1.26 -43.16
N ARG A 214 -12.56 0.49 -43.26
CA ARG A 214 -12.53 -0.93 -42.85
C ARG A 214 -12.86 -1.14 -41.36
N VAL A 215 -12.27 -0.33 -40.48
CA VAL A 215 -12.55 -0.37 -39.03
C VAL A 215 -14.01 0.00 -38.74
N MET A 216 -14.53 1.02 -39.40
CA MET A 216 -15.91 1.48 -39.22
C MET A 216 -16.93 0.48 -39.76
N HIS A 217 -16.66 -0.11 -40.92
CA HIS A 217 -17.50 -1.19 -41.46
C HIS A 217 -17.51 -2.44 -40.54
N PHE A 218 -16.37 -2.80 -39.97
CA PHE A 218 -16.29 -3.87 -38.96
C PHE A 218 -17.18 -3.54 -37.77
N ALA A 219 -17.09 -2.33 -37.22
CA ALA A 219 -17.88 -1.93 -36.04
C ALA A 219 -19.39 -1.96 -36.34
N GLU A 220 -19.81 -1.44 -37.52
CA GLU A 220 -21.22 -1.44 -37.96
C GLU A 220 -21.78 -2.84 -38.14
N ARG A 221 -21.02 -3.71 -38.78
CA ARG A 221 -21.42 -5.10 -38.97
C ARG A 221 -21.61 -5.83 -37.63
N ASN A 222 -20.67 -5.68 -36.71
CA ASN A 222 -20.74 -6.36 -35.42
C ASN A 222 -21.78 -5.73 -34.47
N ALA A 223 -22.03 -4.43 -34.56
CA ALA A 223 -23.13 -3.81 -33.82
C ALA A 223 -24.50 -4.39 -34.20
N ARG A 224 -24.70 -4.81 -35.46
CA ARG A 224 -25.94 -5.44 -35.93
C ARG A 224 -26.11 -6.87 -35.45
N THR A 225 -25.01 -7.57 -35.16
CA THR A 225 -25.01 -8.98 -34.70
C THR A 225 -24.79 -9.11 -33.21
N PHE A 226 -24.83 -8.00 -32.48
CA PHE A 226 -24.60 -7.92 -31.05
C PHE A 226 -25.72 -8.66 -30.29
N SER A 227 -25.33 -9.56 -29.39
CA SER A 227 -26.26 -10.26 -28.49
C SER A 227 -26.18 -9.70 -27.08
N VAL A 228 -27.31 -9.25 -26.57
CA VAL A 228 -27.43 -8.77 -25.17
C VAL A 228 -27.26 -9.89 -24.14
N ASP A 229 -27.50 -11.15 -24.54
CA ASP A 229 -27.35 -12.31 -23.67
C ASP A 229 -25.92 -12.82 -23.58
N SER A 230 -25.03 -12.29 -24.44
CA SER A 230 -23.60 -12.61 -24.37
C SER A 230 -22.97 -12.04 -23.11
N ARG A 231 -21.93 -12.75 -22.60
CA ARG A 231 -21.16 -12.28 -21.44
C ARG A 231 -20.46 -10.96 -21.77
N ALA A 232 -20.59 -9.98 -20.89
CA ALA A 232 -19.98 -8.66 -21.03
C ALA A 232 -18.79 -8.49 -20.06
N LEU A 233 -18.94 -9.01 -18.84
CA LEU A 233 -18.05 -8.67 -17.76
C LEU A 233 -17.97 -9.80 -16.73
N VAL A 234 -16.77 -10.04 -16.22
CA VAL A 234 -16.52 -10.85 -15.03
C VAL A 234 -15.87 -9.97 -13.97
N MET A 235 -16.45 -9.92 -12.79
CA MET A 235 -15.92 -9.21 -11.63
C MET A 235 -15.74 -10.15 -10.46
N PHE A 236 -14.67 -9.94 -9.68
CA PHE A 236 -14.41 -10.73 -8.48
C PHE A 236 -14.99 -10.05 -7.24
N THR A 237 -15.68 -10.81 -6.40
CA THR A 237 -16.16 -10.37 -5.09
C THR A 237 -15.36 -11.09 -4.00
N SER A 238 -15.18 -10.43 -2.84
CA SER A 238 -14.65 -11.07 -1.64
C SER A 238 -15.72 -12.04 -1.12
N GLY A 239 -15.55 -13.35 -1.38
CA GLY A 239 -16.46 -14.36 -0.84
C GLY A 239 -16.38 -14.43 0.69
N SER A 240 -17.49 -14.69 1.35
CA SER A 240 -17.57 -14.97 2.81
C SER A 240 -16.70 -16.16 3.24
N THR A 241 -16.28 -17.01 2.29
CA THR A 241 -15.41 -18.18 2.50
C THR A 241 -13.91 -17.88 2.28
N GLY A 242 -13.52 -16.60 2.14
CA GLY A 242 -12.15 -16.19 1.88
C GLY A 242 -11.66 -16.38 0.44
N LYS A 243 -12.37 -17.17 -0.40
CA LYS A 243 -12.03 -17.33 -1.82
C LYS A 243 -12.85 -16.37 -2.68
N PRO A 244 -12.21 -15.57 -3.57
CA PRO A 244 -12.92 -14.66 -4.45
C PRO A 244 -13.86 -15.40 -5.42
N LYS A 245 -15.12 -14.93 -5.50
CA LYS A 245 -16.11 -15.47 -6.44
C LYS A 245 -16.12 -14.63 -7.72
N ALA A 246 -16.10 -15.30 -8.87
CA ALA A 246 -16.11 -14.66 -10.18
C ALA A 246 -17.55 -14.53 -10.70
N VAL A 247 -18.13 -13.34 -10.55
CA VAL A 247 -19.50 -13.03 -10.98
C VAL A 247 -19.53 -12.80 -12.48
N SER A 248 -20.36 -13.56 -13.21
CA SER A 248 -20.54 -13.44 -14.66
C SER A 248 -21.75 -12.56 -15.00
N LEU A 249 -21.53 -11.42 -15.64
CA LEU A 249 -22.57 -10.47 -16.04
C LEU A 249 -22.70 -10.44 -17.57
N THR A 250 -23.93 -10.53 -18.07
CA THR A 250 -24.25 -10.33 -19.47
C THR A 250 -24.50 -8.85 -19.78
N TRP A 251 -24.53 -8.49 -21.07
CA TRP A 251 -24.96 -7.16 -21.46
C TRP A 251 -26.40 -6.86 -21.02
N ALA A 252 -27.30 -7.87 -21.09
CA ALA A 252 -28.66 -7.74 -20.58
C ALA A 252 -28.68 -7.38 -19.08
N ASN A 253 -27.82 -8.03 -18.27
CA ASN A 253 -27.72 -7.71 -16.85
C ASN A 253 -27.27 -6.26 -16.60
N LEU A 254 -26.21 -5.83 -17.28
CA LEU A 254 -25.68 -4.48 -17.13
C LEU A 254 -26.69 -3.42 -17.58
N CYS A 255 -27.29 -3.61 -18.76
CA CYS A 255 -28.26 -2.67 -19.32
C CYS A 255 -29.57 -2.66 -18.53
N GLY A 256 -30.06 -3.84 -18.12
CA GLY A 256 -31.32 -3.94 -17.35
C GLY A 256 -31.21 -3.25 -15.99
N SER A 257 -30.10 -3.43 -15.29
CA SER A 257 -29.82 -2.71 -14.03
C SER A 257 -29.71 -1.20 -14.26
N ALA A 258 -29.01 -0.77 -15.32
CA ALA A 258 -28.87 0.65 -15.65
C ALA A 258 -30.21 1.32 -15.97
N VAL A 259 -31.06 0.65 -16.76
CA VAL A 259 -32.41 1.16 -17.12
C VAL A 259 -33.28 1.29 -15.86
N ALA A 260 -33.29 0.27 -14.98
CA ALA A 260 -34.06 0.32 -13.75
C ALA A 260 -33.59 1.46 -12.83
N SER A 261 -32.25 1.65 -12.72
CA SER A 261 -31.65 2.74 -11.96
C SER A 261 -31.98 4.11 -12.54
N ASN A 262 -31.82 4.28 -13.86
CA ASN A 262 -32.10 5.55 -14.53
C ASN A 262 -33.58 5.97 -14.39
N ARG A 263 -34.53 5.03 -14.46
CA ARG A 263 -35.95 5.30 -14.22
C ARG A 263 -36.24 5.78 -12.81
N ALA A 264 -35.49 5.30 -11.81
CA ALA A 264 -35.68 5.67 -10.41
C ALA A 264 -35.00 7.00 -10.03
N LEU A 265 -33.85 7.31 -10.64
CA LEU A 265 -32.99 8.42 -10.22
C LEU A 265 -33.01 9.62 -11.18
N ASN A 266 -33.30 9.42 -12.45
CA ASN A 266 -33.28 10.49 -13.45
C ASN A 266 -34.67 11.06 -13.69
N ARG A 267 -34.82 12.38 -13.57
CA ARG A 267 -35.96 13.09 -14.12
C ARG A 267 -35.69 13.34 -15.62
N ALA A 268 -36.54 12.79 -16.49
CA ALA A 268 -36.60 13.12 -17.92
C ALA A 268 -35.31 12.89 -18.75
N GLY A 269 -34.44 11.93 -18.40
CA GLY A 269 -33.26 11.57 -19.19
C GLY A 269 -32.08 12.57 -19.10
N GLU A 270 -32.09 13.51 -18.21
CA GLU A 270 -31.06 14.53 -17.98
C GLU A 270 -30.23 14.23 -16.74
N GLY A 271 -29.25 13.36 -16.84
CA GLY A 271 -28.35 13.06 -15.73
C GLY A 271 -26.88 13.07 -16.14
N ILE A 272 -26.09 14.01 -15.66
CA ILE A 272 -24.63 14.00 -15.79
C ILE A 272 -24.05 13.30 -14.56
N TRP A 273 -23.38 12.16 -14.78
CA TRP A 273 -22.75 11.37 -13.71
C TRP A 273 -21.29 11.74 -13.54
N GLN A 274 -20.83 11.70 -12.28
CA GLN A 274 -19.42 11.63 -11.93
C GLN A 274 -19.00 10.18 -11.65
N ALA A 275 -18.06 9.64 -12.41
CA ALA A 275 -17.54 8.28 -12.21
C ALA A 275 -16.19 8.37 -11.46
N ALA A 276 -16.26 8.52 -10.13
CA ALA A 276 -15.10 8.62 -9.25
C ALA A 276 -14.79 7.30 -8.51
N LEU A 277 -15.74 6.36 -8.48
CA LEU A 277 -15.49 5.00 -7.97
C LEU A 277 -14.65 4.19 -8.97
N PRO A 278 -13.85 3.22 -8.50
CA PRO A 278 -13.06 2.36 -9.39
C PRO A 278 -13.93 1.56 -10.36
N LEU A 279 -13.55 1.54 -11.65
CA LEU A 279 -14.30 0.85 -12.71
C LEU A 279 -14.20 -0.69 -12.64
N PHE A 280 -13.25 -1.24 -11.90
CA PHE A 280 -13.20 -2.67 -11.62
C PHE A 280 -14.22 -3.11 -10.55
N HIS A 281 -15.02 -2.18 -10.02
CA HIS A 281 -16.19 -2.44 -9.18
C HIS A 281 -17.47 -2.00 -9.89
N VAL A 282 -18.54 -2.76 -9.68
CA VAL A 282 -19.82 -2.55 -10.35
C VAL A 282 -20.42 -1.16 -10.09
N GLY A 283 -20.17 -0.56 -8.92
CA GLY A 283 -20.65 0.81 -8.58
C GLY A 283 -20.09 1.88 -9.49
N GLY A 284 -18.76 1.84 -9.76
CA GLY A 284 -18.10 2.75 -10.70
C GLY A 284 -18.44 2.42 -12.15
N PHE A 285 -18.40 1.13 -12.50
CA PHE A 285 -18.69 0.65 -13.85
C PHE A 285 -20.09 1.05 -14.33
N GLN A 286 -21.08 0.92 -13.46
CA GLN A 286 -22.46 1.25 -13.78
C GLN A 286 -22.74 2.74 -13.97
N ALA A 287 -21.94 3.64 -13.40
CA ALA A 287 -22.06 5.06 -13.71
C ALA A 287 -21.77 5.35 -15.20
N VAL A 288 -20.77 4.66 -15.77
CA VAL A 288 -20.44 4.73 -17.19
C VAL A 288 -21.55 4.11 -18.05
N VAL A 289 -22.02 2.91 -17.71
CA VAL A 289 -23.08 2.21 -18.46
C VAL A 289 -24.36 3.02 -18.48
N ARG A 290 -24.79 3.60 -17.33
CA ARG A 290 -25.98 4.48 -17.22
C ARG A 290 -25.90 5.67 -18.15
N SER A 291 -24.75 6.33 -18.20
CA SER A 291 -24.52 7.51 -19.03
C SER A 291 -24.54 7.18 -20.51
N LEU A 292 -23.84 6.11 -20.93
CA LEU A 292 -23.79 5.67 -22.33
C LEU A 292 -25.16 5.24 -22.85
N LEU A 293 -25.96 4.55 -22.03
CA LEU A 293 -27.35 4.15 -22.37
C LEU A 293 -28.28 5.35 -22.54
N ASN A 294 -28.13 6.36 -21.70
CA ASN A 294 -28.95 7.59 -21.78
C ASN A 294 -28.46 8.56 -22.86
N GLY A 295 -27.25 8.36 -23.41
CA GLY A 295 -26.61 9.33 -24.29
C GLY A 295 -26.30 10.65 -23.58
N THR A 296 -26.05 10.62 -22.26
CA THR A 296 -25.67 11.78 -21.46
C THR A 296 -24.15 11.80 -21.25
N PRO A 297 -23.53 12.98 -21.19
CA PRO A 297 -22.10 13.08 -20.86
C PRO A 297 -21.85 12.64 -19.41
N PHE A 298 -20.59 12.28 -19.11
CA PHE A 298 -20.15 12.00 -17.75
C PHE A 298 -18.73 12.51 -17.51
N VAL A 299 -18.36 12.62 -16.22
CA VAL A 299 -17.01 13.00 -15.80
C VAL A 299 -16.34 11.78 -15.18
N LEU A 300 -15.21 11.34 -15.73
CA LEU A 300 -14.43 10.22 -15.24
C LEU A 300 -13.19 10.73 -14.52
N TYR A 301 -12.99 10.30 -13.27
CA TYR A 301 -11.84 10.68 -12.47
C TYR A 301 -10.83 9.54 -12.40
N ARG A 302 -9.53 9.86 -12.48
CA ARG A 302 -8.44 8.93 -12.19
C ARG A 302 -8.57 8.39 -10.77
N ARG A 303 -8.86 9.27 -9.84
CA ARG A 303 -9.04 9.02 -8.41
C ARG A 303 -10.05 9.97 -7.80
N PHE A 304 -10.74 9.55 -6.74
CA PHE A 304 -11.62 10.42 -5.99
C PHE A 304 -10.81 11.48 -5.22
N ASP A 305 -11.23 12.72 -5.38
CA ASP A 305 -10.85 13.86 -4.54
C ASP A 305 -12.14 14.65 -4.23
N ALA A 306 -12.49 14.75 -2.94
CA ALA A 306 -13.76 15.30 -2.53
C ALA A 306 -13.95 16.78 -2.90
N ARG A 307 -12.89 17.61 -2.76
CA ARG A 307 -12.93 19.03 -3.15
C ARG A 307 -13.10 19.17 -4.66
N ARG A 308 -12.33 18.41 -5.44
CA ARG A 308 -12.41 18.46 -6.90
C ARG A 308 -13.76 18.02 -7.41
N VAL A 309 -14.33 16.96 -6.84
CA VAL A 309 -15.66 16.43 -7.21
C VAL A 309 -16.75 17.50 -6.96
N LEU A 310 -16.68 18.22 -5.83
CA LEU A 310 -17.62 19.32 -5.51
C LEU A 310 -17.45 20.50 -6.48
N VAL A 311 -16.23 20.99 -6.69
CA VAL A 311 -15.96 22.11 -7.63
C VAL A 311 -16.42 21.77 -9.05
N ASP A 312 -16.11 20.56 -9.53
CA ASP A 312 -16.55 20.14 -10.86
C ASP A 312 -18.08 19.95 -10.97
N ALA A 313 -18.75 19.60 -9.86
CA ALA A 313 -20.21 19.51 -9.84
C ALA A 313 -20.86 20.85 -10.15
N ALA A 314 -20.44 21.92 -9.48
CA ALA A 314 -20.92 23.28 -9.75
C ALA A 314 -20.57 23.73 -11.17
N ARG A 315 -19.29 23.59 -11.56
CA ARG A 315 -18.75 24.07 -12.83
C ARG A 315 -19.38 23.39 -14.07
N ARG A 316 -19.72 22.10 -13.96
CA ARG A 316 -20.21 21.28 -15.07
C ARG A 316 -21.69 20.92 -14.98
N HIS A 317 -22.39 21.46 -14.01
CA HIS A 317 -23.81 21.14 -13.74
C HIS A 317 -24.04 19.63 -13.61
N VAL A 318 -23.10 18.96 -12.89
CA VAL A 318 -23.22 17.54 -12.61
C VAL A 318 -24.41 17.32 -11.67
N THR A 319 -25.15 16.25 -11.90
CA THR A 319 -26.39 15.98 -11.17
C THR A 319 -26.30 14.72 -10.30
N HIS A 320 -25.38 13.78 -10.62
CA HIS A 320 -25.32 12.47 -9.97
C HIS A 320 -23.90 12.07 -9.64
N VAL A 321 -23.68 11.55 -8.43
CA VAL A 321 -22.41 10.98 -8.00
C VAL A 321 -22.64 9.73 -7.15
N PRO A 322 -22.03 8.57 -7.50
CA PRO A 322 -22.01 7.39 -6.65
C PRO A 322 -20.90 7.52 -5.64
N VAL A 323 -21.20 7.27 -4.38
CA VAL A 323 -20.25 7.38 -3.27
C VAL A 323 -20.36 6.19 -2.30
N VAL A 324 -19.31 5.95 -1.55
CA VAL A 324 -19.35 5.16 -0.32
C VAL A 324 -19.34 6.09 0.89
N ASP A 325 -19.65 5.58 2.07
CA ASP A 325 -19.85 6.39 3.29
C ASP A 325 -18.66 7.33 3.57
N LYS A 326 -17.41 6.83 3.48
CA LYS A 326 -16.21 7.67 3.67
C LYS A 326 -16.09 8.81 2.65
N MET A 327 -16.41 8.56 1.39
CA MET A 327 -16.39 9.61 0.36
C MET A 327 -17.45 10.70 0.66
N LEU A 328 -18.63 10.28 1.12
CA LEU A 328 -19.66 11.22 1.55
C LEU A 328 -19.20 12.04 2.75
N GLN A 329 -18.62 11.41 3.77
CA GLN A 329 -18.03 12.12 4.92
C GLN A 329 -17.02 13.19 4.47
N ASP A 330 -16.08 12.83 3.59
CA ASP A 330 -15.07 13.76 3.08
C ASP A 330 -15.70 14.96 2.34
N MET A 331 -16.76 14.74 1.56
CA MET A 331 -17.52 15.82 0.91
C MET A 331 -18.24 16.71 1.92
N LEU A 332 -18.88 16.13 2.95
CA LEU A 332 -19.55 16.88 4.02
C LEU A 332 -18.55 17.70 4.83
N ASP A 333 -17.40 17.12 5.19
CA ASP A 333 -16.32 17.81 5.92
C ASP A 333 -15.84 19.06 5.19
N ILE A 334 -15.70 18.98 3.85
CA ILE A 334 -15.29 20.13 3.03
C ILE A 334 -16.38 21.20 3.03
N ALA A 335 -17.64 20.83 2.81
CA ALA A 335 -18.75 21.77 2.78
C ALA A 335 -18.97 22.47 4.14
N GLU A 336 -18.86 21.75 5.25
CA GLU A 336 -18.97 22.29 6.61
C GLU A 336 -17.83 23.27 6.93
N ARG A 337 -16.57 22.90 6.64
CA ARG A 337 -15.40 23.78 6.86
C ARG A 337 -15.44 25.04 6.02
N ALA A 338 -15.97 24.96 4.80
CA ALA A 338 -16.09 26.10 3.91
C ALA A 338 -17.22 27.07 4.31
N GLY A 339 -18.21 26.57 5.07
CA GLY A 339 -19.35 27.35 5.55
C GLY A 339 -20.56 27.32 4.60
N ASP A 340 -21.74 27.64 5.13
CA ASP A 340 -23.04 27.42 4.48
C ASP A 340 -23.23 28.18 3.15
N GLY A 341 -22.63 29.35 3.00
CA GLY A 341 -22.67 30.18 1.78
C GLY A 341 -21.59 29.85 0.73
N SER A 342 -20.70 28.89 0.99
CA SER A 342 -19.56 28.55 0.11
C SER A 342 -20.01 27.88 -1.20
N GLU A 343 -19.12 27.91 -2.21
CA GLU A 343 -19.34 27.19 -3.46
C GLU A 343 -19.42 25.69 -3.24
N GLU A 344 -18.63 25.13 -2.32
CA GLU A 344 -18.63 23.72 -1.96
C GLU A 344 -19.95 23.28 -1.33
N ALA A 345 -20.52 24.10 -0.42
CA ALA A 345 -21.82 23.80 0.18
C ALA A 345 -22.97 23.93 -0.84
N GLN A 346 -22.91 24.93 -1.72
CA GLN A 346 -23.87 25.08 -2.81
C GLN A 346 -23.74 23.92 -3.82
N ALA A 347 -22.53 23.49 -4.17
CA ALA A 347 -22.29 22.35 -5.05
C ALA A 347 -22.85 21.05 -4.44
N LEU A 348 -22.65 20.83 -3.14
CA LEU A 348 -23.22 19.68 -2.44
C LEU A 348 -24.74 19.61 -2.54
N ARG A 349 -25.43 20.77 -2.41
CA ARG A 349 -26.89 20.89 -2.53
C ARG A 349 -27.39 20.78 -3.97
N SER A 350 -26.54 21.09 -4.94
CA SER A 350 -26.91 21.06 -6.37
C SER A 350 -27.09 19.66 -6.93
N TYR A 351 -26.55 18.63 -6.27
CA TYR A 351 -26.76 17.26 -6.71
C TYR A 351 -28.24 16.87 -6.66
N HIS A 352 -28.74 16.29 -7.73
CA HIS A 352 -30.04 15.64 -7.74
C HIS A 352 -29.99 14.30 -7.01
N CYS A 353 -28.84 13.63 -7.05
CA CYS A 353 -28.65 12.34 -6.41
C CYS A 353 -27.17 12.13 -6.01
N ILE A 354 -26.94 12.01 -4.74
CA ILE A 354 -25.72 11.42 -4.19
C ILE A 354 -26.09 9.98 -3.86
N LEU A 355 -25.67 9.04 -4.70
CA LEU A 355 -26.02 7.62 -4.59
C LEU A 355 -25.09 6.92 -3.63
N LEU A 356 -25.51 6.74 -2.38
CA LEU A 356 -24.77 6.09 -1.33
C LEU A 356 -24.98 4.57 -1.37
N GLY A 357 -23.88 3.84 -1.54
CA GLY A 357 -23.93 2.39 -1.59
C GLY A 357 -22.72 1.73 -0.98
N GLY A 358 -22.75 0.41 -0.95
CA GLY A 358 -21.59 -0.38 -0.63
C GLY A 358 -21.51 -0.99 0.76
N ALA A 359 -22.08 -0.38 1.78
CA ALA A 359 -22.23 -0.89 3.15
C ALA A 359 -23.42 -0.19 3.81
N ALA A 360 -23.82 -0.63 5.01
CA ALA A 360 -24.75 0.12 5.84
C ALA A 360 -24.17 1.51 6.13
N ALA A 361 -24.97 2.55 5.86
CA ALA A 361 -24.56 3.93 6.08
C ALA A 361 -24.41 4.25 7.57
N ASN A 362 -23.45 5.10 7.90
CA ASN A 362 -23.33 5.63 9.26
C ASN A 362 -24.50 6.59 9.53
N PRO A 363 -25.34 6.39 10.58
CA PRO A 363 -26.44 7.27 10.90
C PRO A 363 -26.04 8.75 11.03
N LYS A 364 -24.91 9.05 11.67
CA LYS A 364 -24.40 10.43 11.79
C LYS A 364 -24.07 11.06 10.44
N THR A 365 -23.51 10.28 9.51
CA THR A 365 -23.24 10.78 8.15
C THR A 365 -24.54 11.16 7.44
N LEU A 366 -25.60 10.36 7.61
CA LEU A 366 -26.92 10.65 7.04
C LEU A 366 -27.56 11.89 7.67
N GLU A 367 -27.51 12.01 9.01
CA GLU A 367 -28.01 13.18 9.74
C GLU A 367 -27.32 14.48 9.30
N ARG A 368 -25.97 14.46 9.18
CA ARG A 368 -25.18 15.58 8.68
C ARG A 368 -25.56 15.94 7.25
N ALA A 369 -25.70 14.95 6.38
CA ALA A 369 -26.11 15.17 5.00
C ALA A 369 -27.48 15.84 4.89
N VAL A 370 -28.46 15.41 5.69
CA VAL A 370 -29.79 16.03 5.76
C VAL A 370 -29.70 17.47 6.27
N ALA A 371 -28.93 17.73 7.32
CA ALA A 371 -28.72 19.07 7.90
C ALA A 371 -28.10 20.04 6.88
N LEU A 372 -27.17 19.59 6.05
CA LEU A 372 -26.56 20.37 4.97
C LEU A 372 -27.42 20.49 3.71
N GLY A 373 -28.58 19.83 3.66
CA GLY A 373 -29.50 19.85 2.49
C GLY A 373 -29.04 18.99 1.33
N ALA A 374 -28.12 18.05 1.55
CA ALA A 374 -27.63 17.11 0.53
C ALA A 374 -28.69 16.05 0.19
N ARG A 375 -28.90 15.78 -1.10
CA ARG A 375 -29.88 14.79 -1.57
C ARG A 375 -29.24 13.40 -1.68
N VAL A 376 -29.11 12.73 -0.55
CA VAL A 376 -28.52 11.38 -0.47
C VAL A 376 -29.60 10.33 -0.71
N TYR A 377 -29.33 9.40 -1.62
CA TYR A 377 -30.11 8.19 -1.84
C TYR A 377 -29.37 6.99 -1.24
N ALA A 378 -29.86 6.46 -0.14
CA ALA A 378 -29.39 5.18 0.38
C ALA A 378 -29.79 4.07 -0.59
N SER A 379 -28.88 3.15 -0.91
CA SER A 379 -29.13 2.10 -1.89
C SER A 379 -28.63 0.74 -1.42
N TYR A 380 -29.31 -0.30 -1.88
CA TYR A 380 -28.90 -1.68 -1.69
C TYR A 380 -28.71 -2.38 -3.04
N GLY A 381 -27.60 -3.11 -3.17
CA GLY A 381 -27.27 -3.94 -4.29
C GLY A 381 -25.86 -4.50 -4.16
N MET A 382 -25.49 -5.37 -5.07
CA MET A 382 -24.24 -6.13 -5.05
C MET A 382 -23.74 -6.38 -6.48
N THR A 383 -22.56 -6.94 -6.61
CA THR A 383 -22.00 -7.28 -7.94
C THR A 383 -22.92 -8.26 -8.67
N GLU A 384 -23.49 -9.22 -7.95
CA GLU A 384 -24.41 -10.24 -8.46
C GLU A 384 -25.74 -9.69 -9.00
N THR A 385 -26.07 -8.46 -8.63
CA THR A 385 -27.27 -7.73 -9.12
C THR A 385 -26.92 -6.61 -10.11
N SER A 386 -25.68 -6.58 -10.59
CA SER A 386 -25.14 -5.54 -11.50
C SER A 386 -25.27 -4.11 -10.94
N SER A 387 -25.40 -3.88 -9.68
CA SER A 387 -25.52 -2.68 -8.86
C SER A 387 -26.79 -2.70 -8.00
N GLN A 388 -27.42 -1.54 -7.80
CA GLN A 388 -28.57 -1.39 -6.90
C GLN A 388 -29.84 -2.10 -7.42
N ILE A 389 -30.59 -2.64 -6.47
CA ILE A 389 -31.95 -3.18 -6.70
C ILE A 389 -33.04 -2.39 -5.95
N ALA A 390 -32.62 -1.62 -4.95
CA ALA A 390 -33.50 -0.78 -4.15
C ALA A 390 -32.80 0.52 -3.76
N ASN A 391 -33.57 1.60 -3.57
CA ASN A 391 -33.06 2.85 -3.02
C ASN A 391 -34.17 3.66 -2.35
N ALA A 392 -33.79 4.64 -1.52
CA ALA A 392 -34.67 5.65 -0.98
C ALA A 392 -33.92 6.97 -0.74
N LEU A 393 -34.63 8.10 -0.92
CA LEU A 393 -34.10 9.40 -0.52
C LEU A 393 -34.06 9.48 1.02
N VAL A 394 -32.89 9.81 1.53
CA VAL A 394 -32.68 10.03 2.98
C VAL A 394 -33.26 11.37 3.37
N THR A 395 -34.15 11.36 4.34
CA THR A 395 -34.79 12.55 4.95
C THR A 395 -34.68 12.41 6.47
N ALA A 396 -35.09 13.43 7.21
CA ALA A 396 -35.18 13.36 8.67
C ALA A 396 -36.16 12.26 9.20
N ARG A 397 -37.02 11.71 8.33
CA ARG A 397 -37.94 10.61 8.64
C ARG A 397 -37.52 9.27 8.01
N PHE A 398 -36.30 9.15 7.50
CA PHE A 398 -35.83 7.92 6.90
C PHE A 398 -35.64 6.83 7.96
N ASP A 399 -36.36 5.74 7.83
CA ASP A 399 -36.41 4.62 8.77
C ASP A 399 -35.57 3.40 8.33
N GLY A 400 -34.82 3.52 7.23
CA GLY A 400 -34.02 2.45 6.64
C GLY A 400 -34.71 1.66 5.52
N GLY A 401 -35.99 1.91 5.28
CA GLY A 401 -36.80 1.27 4.23
C GLY A 401 -36.36 1.72 2.83
N LEU A 402 -36.05 0.75 1.94
CA LEU A 402 -35.65 0.99 0.57
C LEU A 402 -36.71 0.50 -0.42
N LYS A 403 -37.12 1.36 -1.35
CA LYS A 403 -38.05 1.00 -2.40
C LYS A 403 -37.40 0.20 -3.51
N LEU A 404 -37.99 -0.93 -3.91
CA LEU A 404 -37.50 -1.72 -5.02
C LEU A 404 -37.53 -0.96 -6.35
N LEU A 405 -36.50 -1.15 -7.15
CA LEU A 405 -36.46 -0.66 -8.53
C LEU A 405 -37.37 -1.48 -9.44
N SER A 406 -37.88 -0.85 -10.48
CA SER A 406 -38.76 -1.48 -11.47
C SER A 406 -38.10 -2.74 -12.07
N GLY A 407 -38.85 -3.82 -12.15
CA GLY A 407 -38.42 -5.10 -12.71
C GLY A 407 -37.72 -6.03 -11.72
N TYR A 408 -37.45 -5.58 -10.49
CA TYR A 408 -36.96 -6.45 -9.43
C TYR A 408 -38.08 -6.99 -8.57
N THR A 409 -37.91 -8.23 -8.14
CA THR A 409 -38.80 -8.91 -7.18
C THR A 409 -37.91 -9.54 -6.11
N VAL A 410 -38.32 -9.41 -4.87
CA VAL A 410 -37.65 -10.03 -3.72
C VAL A 410 -38.56 -11.03 -3.02
N ARG A 411 -37.93 -11.96 -2.32
CA ARG A 411 -38.58 -12.93 -1.43
C ARG A 411 -37.75 -13.05 -0.17
N VAL A 412 -38.43 -13.08 0.97
CA VAL A 412 -37.84 -13.41 2.27
C VAL A 412 -38.07 -14.90 2.51
N VAL A 413 -36.98 -15.64 2.67
CA VAL A 413 -37.00 -17.11 2.87
C VAL A 413 -36.70 -17.38 4.34
N ASP A 414 -37.50 -18.28 4.97
CA ASP A 414 -37.41 -18.65 6.38
C ASP A 414 -37.45 -17.42 7.32
N PRO A 415 -38.56 -16.61 7.32
CA PRO A 415 -38.60 -15.41 8.15
C PRO A 415 -38.74 -15.74 9.65
N ASP A 416 -38.08 -14.95 10.49
CA ASP A 416 -38.22 -14.97 11.94
C ASP A 416 -39.55 -14.30 12.37
N ALA A 417 -39.80 -14.25 13.70
CA ALA A 417 -41.02 -13.64 14.26
C ALA A 417 -41.16 -12.12 13.94
N GLU A 418 -40.08 -11.46 13.61
CA GLU A 418 -40.00 -10.03 13.20
C GLU A 418 -40.11 -9.87 11.66
N GLY A 419 -40.26 -10.95 10.92
CA GLY A 419 -40.36 -10.94 9.45
C GLY A 419 -39.05 -10.89 8.70
N PHE A 420 -37.90 -10.97 9.40
CA PHE A 420 -36.58 -11.01 8.78
C PHE A 420 -36.15 -12.43 8.42
N GLY A 421 -35.69 -12.63 7.19
CA GLY A 421 -35.20 -13.92 6.72
C GLY A 421 -34.18 -13.76 5.60
N LYS A 422 -33.76 -14.86 4.99
CA LYS A 422 -32.79 -14.84 3.90
C LYS A 422 -33.36 -14.12 2.69
N LEU A 423 -32.66 -13.10 2.21
CA LEU A 423 -33.09 -12.36 1.03
C LEU A 423 -32.78 -13.11 -0.25
N ALA A 424 -33.83 -13.35 -1.05
CA ALA A 424 -33.73 -13.90 -2.40
C ALA A 424 -34.21 -12.86 -3.41
N VAL A 425 -33.51 -12.71 -4.55
CA VAL A 425 -33.78 -11.66 -5.54
C VAL A 425 -33.86 -12.25 -6.96
N ARG A 426 -34.77 -11.70 -7.75
CA ARG A 426 -34.89 -11.90 -9.19
C ARG A 426 -35.10 -10.57 -9.89
N GLY A 427 -34.51 -10.36 -11.06
CA GLY A 427 -34.65 -9.13 -11.81
C GLY A 427 -33.65 -8.98 -12.94
N PRO A 428 -33.76 -7.89 -13.71
CA PRO A 428 -33.01 -7.72 -14.95
C PRO A 428 -31.48 -7.67 -14.77
N GLY A 429 -31.01 -7.17 -13.63
CA GLY A 429 -29.57 -7.08 -13.34
C GLY A 429 -28.98 -8.31 -12.66
N VAL A 430 -29.79 -9.34 -12.33
CA VAL A 430 -29.32 -10.49 -11.55
C VAL A 430 -28.51 -11.43 -12.43
N THR A 431 -27.30 -11.74 -12.00
CA THR A 431 -26.37 -12.65 -12.69
C THR A 431 -26.96 -14.05 -12.91
N ALA A 432 -26.55 -14.72 -13.99
CA ALA A 432 -26.79 -16.14 -14.15
C ALA A 432 -26.01 -16.99 -13.14
N GLY A 433 -24.89 -16.53 -12.63
CA GLY A 433 -24.12 -17.20 -11.59
C GLY A 433 -22.63 -16.86 -11.53
N TYR A 434 -21.95 -17.61 -10.66
CA TYR A 434 -20.51 -17.58 -10.53
C TYR A 434 -19.85 -18.55 -11.52
N LEU A 435 -18.67 -18.20 -11.99
CA LEU A 435 -17.88 -19.07 -12.87
C LEU A 435 -17.06 -20.11 -12.09
N ASN A 436 -16.71 -19.82 -10.85
CA ASN A 436 -15.79 -20.60 -10.03
C ASN A 436 -16.38 -21.05 -8.69
N ALA A 437 -17.69 -20.94 -8.52
CA ALA A 437 -18.37 -21.34 -7.28
C ALA A 437 -19.82 -21.74 -7.57
N HIS A 438 -20.42 -22.49 -6.64
CA HIS A 438 -21.86 -22.75 -6.67
C HIS A 438 -22.65 -21.44 -6.51
N THR A 439 -23.72 -21.26 -7.30
CA THR A 439 -24.63 -20.12 -7.22
C THR A 439 -25.85 -20.51 -6.42
N PRO A 440 -26.02 -19.99 -5.19
CA PRO A 440 -27.15 -20.36 -4.35
C PRO A 440 -28.45 -19.75 -4.90
N ARG A 441 -29.44 -20.62 -5.17
CA ARG A 441 -30.77 -20.23 -5.66
C ARG A 441 -31.87 -20.96 -4.91
N THR A 442 -33.04 -20.34 -4.85
CA THR A 442 -34.28 -21.03 -4.45
C THR A 442 -34.71 -22.00 -5.54
N MET A 443 -35.65 -22.92 -5.25
CA MET A 443 -36.17 -23.89 -6.22
C MET A 443 -36.83 -23.21 -7.42
N ASP A 444 -37.40 -22.05 -7.25
CA ASP A 444 -38.03 -21.22 -8.29
C ASP A 444 -37.10 -20.18 -8.93
N GLY A 445 -35.77 -20.31 -8.69
CA GLY A 445 -34.73 -19.60 -9.42
C GLY A 445 -34.30 -18.22 -8.90
N PHE A 446 -34.81 -17.76 -7.76
CA PHE A 446 -34.32 -16.52 -7.15
C PHE A 446 -32.89 -16.72 -6.64
N LEU A 447 -32.03 -15.72 -6.83
CA LEU A 447 -30.68 -15.72 -6.29
C LEU A 447 -30.74 -15.42 -4.78
N LEU A 448 -30.19 -16.31 -3.95
CA LEU A 448 -29.98 -16.07 -2.52
C LEU A 448 -28.75 -15.17 -2.36
N THR A 449 -29.00 -13.97 -1.81
CA THR A 449 -27.95 -12.93 -1.70
C THR A 449 -26.96 -13.19 -0.58
N GLY A 450 -27.35 -13.96 0.41
CA GLY A 450 -26.63 -14.13 1.69
C GLY A 450 -26.87 -13.01 2.68
N ASP A 451 -27.70 -12.02 2.35
CA ASP A 451 -28.12 -10.97 3.26
C ASP A 451 -29.47 -11.33 3.91
N THR A 452 -29.75 -10.74 5.08
CA THR A 452 -31.01 -10.89 5.81
C THR A 452 -31.85 -9.64 5.64
N ALA A 453 -33.13 -9.80 5.34
CA ALA A 453 -34.03 -8.68 5.11
C ALA A 453 -35.46 -9.01 5.53
N ALA A 454 -36.27 -7.97 5.79
CA ALA A 454 -37.73 -8.00 5.78
C ALA A 454 -38.25 -7.21 4.59
N PHE A 455 -39.41 -7.60 4.07
CA PHE A 455 -40.09 -6.85 3.00
C PHE A 455 -41.53 -6.58 3.40
N GLU A 456 -41.78 -5.32 3.70
CA GLU A 456 -43.07 -4.90 4.22
C GLU A 456 -43.57 -3.65 3.48
N LYS A 457 -44.90 -3.63 3.11
CA LYS A 457 -45.55 -2.47 2.44
C LYS A 457 -44.82 -1.93 1.20
N GLY A 458 -44.05 -2.80 0.50
CA GLY A 458 -43.29 -2.41 -0.69
C GLY A 458 -41.90 -1.86 -0.40
N TYR A 459 -41.45 -1.89 0.84
CA TYR A 459 -40.13 -1.47 1.28
C TYR A 459 -39.27 -2.65 1.76
N LEU A 460 -38.00 -2.64 1.39
CA LEU A 460 -37.00 -3.59 1.81
C LEU A 460 -36.23 -3.02 3.01
N TYR A 461 -36.23 -3.72 4.12
CA TYR A 461 -35.48 -3.42 5.33
C TYR A 461 -34.34 -4.44 5.46
N LEU A 462 -33.12 -3.97 5.55
CA LEU A 462 -31.95 -4.83 5.64
C LEU A 462 -31.51 -4.98 7.10
N ARG A 463 -31.23 -6.20 7.49
CA ARG A 463 -30.51 -6.52 8.72
C ARG A 463 -29.11 -7.04 8.36
N GLU A 464 -28.11 -6.81 9.22
CA GLU A 464 -26.77 -7.37 8.96
C GLU A 464 -26.83 -8.89 8.78
N ARG A 465 -25.86 -9.39 8.01
CA ARG A 465 -25.77 -10.82 7.65
C ARG A 465 -25.81 -11.68 8.91
N THR A 466 -26.69 -12.65 8.93
CA THR A 466 -26.74 -13.69 9.99
C THR A 466 -25.41 -14.43 10.14
N GLN A 467 -24.55 -14.39 9.12
CA GLN A 467 -23.20 -14.95 9.13
C GLN A 467 -22.22 -14.22 10.04
N ASP A 468 -22.47 -12.94 10.39
CA ASP A 468 -21.64 -12.18 11.31
C ASP A 468 -22.08 -12.38 12.78
N MET A 469 -23.28 -12.91 13.03
CA MET A 469 -23.77 -13.27 14.36
C MET A 469 -22.94 -14.42 14.94
N PHE A 470 -22.59 -14.32 16.20
CA PHE A 470 -21.92 -15.41 16.92
C PHE A 470 -22.59 -15.70 18.28
N VAL A 471 -22.40 -16.90 18.77
CA VAL A 471 -22.93 -17.32 20.08
C VAL A 471 -21.89 -17.03 21.16
N SER A 472 -22.30 -16.33 22.21
CA SER A 472 -21.51 -16.04 23.39
C SER A 472 -22.28 -16.52 24.63
N GLY A 473 -21.74 -17.48 25.35
CA GLY A 473 -22.38 -18.02 26.58
C GLY A 473 -23.81 -18.59 26.36
N GLY A 474 -24.10 -19.06 25.15
CA GLY A 474 -25.41 -19.60 24.78
C GLY A 474 -26.40 -18.57 24.21
N GLU A 475 -26.05 -17.29 24.15
CA GLU A 475 -26.89 -16.23 23.58
C GLU A 475 -26.32 -15.69 22.25
N ASN A 476 -27.21 -15.28 21.37
CA ASN A 476 -26.84 -14.70 20.07
C ASN A 476 -26.36 -13.25 20.25
N VAL A 477 -25.17 -12.96 19.83
CA VAL A 477 -24.58 -11.62 19.80
C VAL A 477 -24.52 -11.12 18.38
N TYR A 478 -25.07 -9.94 18.14
CA TYR A 478 -25.09 -9.28 16.83
C TYR A 478 -24.06 -8.14 16.81
N PRO A 479 -22.95 -8.26 16.07
CA PRO A 479 -21.90 -7.24 15.96
C PRO A 479 -22.42 -5.85 15.60
N ALA A 480 -23.46 -5.77 14.76
CA ALA A 480 -24.13 -4.54 14.39
C ALA A 480 -24.64 -3.72 15.56
N GLN A 481 -25.24 -4.36 16.56
CA GLN A 481 -25.76 -3.66 17.72
C GLN A 481 -24.63 -2.96 18.48
N ILE A 482 -23.49 -3.66 18.62
CA ILE A 482 -22.29 -3.11 19.28
C ILE A 482 -21.70 -1.99 18.41
N ARG A 483 -21.57 -2.21 17.10
CA ARG A 483 -21.09 -1.19 16.16
C ARG A 483 -21.95 0.07 16.19
N ASN A 484 -23.25 -0.07 16.15
CA ASN A 484 -24.17 1.07 16.21
C ASN A 484 -24.07 1.83 17.53
N ALA A 485 -23.84 1.15 18.66
CA ALA A 485 -23.59 1.80 19.95
C ALA A 485 -22.25 2.55 19.94
N LEU A 486 -21.19 1.97 19.36
CA LEU A 486 -19.89 2.63 19.17
C LEU A 486 -20.01 3.90 18.31
N LEU A 487 -20.72 3.84 17.20
CA LEU A 487 -20.94 4.98 16.29
C LEU A 487 -21.71 6.13 16.93
N ARG A 488 -22.46 5.90 18.00
CA ARG A 488 -23.14 6.95 18.77
C ARG A 488 -22.21 7.71 19.73
N LEU A 489 -21.05 7.13 20.04
CA LEU A 489 -20.08 7.81 20.90
C LEU A 489 -19.53 9.06 20.19
N PRO A 490 -19.21 10.14 20.93
CA PRO A 490 -18.48 11.28 20.38
C PRO A 490 -17.17 10.78 19.75
N ASP A 491 -16.73 11.46 18.68
CA ASP A 491 -15.42 11.25 18.04
C ASP A 491 -15.17 9.85 17.46
N VAL A 492 -16.16 8.95 17.42
CA VAL A 492 -16.09 7.67 16.71
C VAL A 492 -16.65 7.84 15.30
N SER A 493 -15.77 7.71 14.29
CA SER A 493 -16.12 7.85 12.87
C SER A 493 -16.52 6.52 12.23
N ASP A 494 -15.88 5.41 12.63
CA ASP A 494 -16.22 4.08 12.13
C ASP A 494 -15.80 2.99 13.13
N ALA A 495 -16.35 1.79 12.99
CA ALA A 495 -15.99 0.66 13.83
C ALA A 495 -16.21 -0.68 13.13
N HIS A 496 -15.39 -1.68 13.46
CA HIS A 496 -15.61 -3.08 13.12
C HIS A 496 -15.69 -3.91 14.39
N VAL A 497 -16.69 -4.79 14.46
CA VAL A 497 -16.91 -5.70 15.61
C VAL A 497 -17.04 -7.12 15.08
N PHE A 498 -16.38 -8.07 15.75
CA PHE A 498 -16.48 -9.49 15.44
C PHE A 498 -16.37 -10.34 16.69
N GLY A 499 -16.78 -11.62 16.58
CA GLY A 499 -16.68 -12.58 17.68
C GLY A 499 -15.33 -13.29 17.68
N ALA A 500 -14.47 -13.00 18.66
CA ALA A 500 -13.20 -13.68 18.86
C ALA A 500 -13.37 -14.95 19.72
N PRO A 501 -12.57 -16.00 19.52
CA PRO A 501 -12.58 -17.19 20.36
C PRO A 501 -12.36 -16.87 21.84
N ASP A 502 -13.11 -17.51 22.73
CA ASP A 502 -13.01 -17.39 24.19
C ASP A 502 -13.26 -18.77 24.82
N GLU A 503 -12.37 -19.23 25.68
CA GLU A 503 -12.45 -20.55 26.29
C GLU A 503 -13.70 -20.77 27.13
N LYS A 504 -14.17 -19.74 27.84
CA LYS A 504 -15.32 -19.81 28.76
C LYS A 504 -16.65 -19.58 28.04
N TRP A 505 -16.67 -18.68 27.07
CA TRP A 505 -17.90 -18.17 26.43
C TRP A 505 -18.07 -18.65 24.99
N GLY A 506 -17.15 -19.45 24.46
CA GLY A 506 -17.08 -19.87 23.07
C GLY A 506 -16.59 -18.74 22.15
N ARG A 507 -17.30 -17.61 22.14
CA ARG A 507 -16.85 -16.38 21.47
C ARG A 507 -17.22 -15.16 22.31
N ARG A 508 -16.38 -14.10 22.20
CA ARG A 508 -16.69 -12.78 22.80
C ARG A 508 -16.42 -11.66 21.79
N PRO A 509 -17.19 -10.54 21.89
CA PRO A 509 -17.00 -9.42 20.98
C PRO A 509 -15.63 -8.77 21.16
N VAL A 510 -14.97 -8.45 20.06
CA VAL A 510 -13.80 -7.59 19.94
C VAL A 510 -14.16 -6.44 19.02
N ALA A 511 -13.75 -5.22 19.37
CA ALA A 511 -14.05 -4.01 18.61
C ALA A 511 -12.79 -3.27 18.17
N PHE A 512 -12.77 -2.86 16.92
CA PHE A 512 -11.82 -1.90 16.35
C PHE A 512 -12.55 -0.60 16.06
N VAL A 513 -12.03 0.51 16.55
CA VAL A 513 -12.68 1.83 16.53
C VAL A 513 -11.80 2.84 15.85
N GLU A 514 -12.36 3.56 14.87
CA GLU A 514 -11.71 4.71 14.23
C GLU A 514 -12.15 5.99 14.93
N SER A 515 -11.20 6.78 15.43
CA SER A 515 -11.49 8.02 16.17
C SER A 515 -10.93 9.24 15.46
N THR A 516 -11.71 10.32 15.47
CA THR A 516 -11.35 11.64 14.90
C THR A 516 -10.61 12.54 15.88
N ARG A 517 -10.50 12.17 17.17
CA ARG A 517 -9.79 12.95 18.18
C ARG A 517 -8.31 13.05 17.85
N GLU A 518 -7.71 14.22 18.08
CA GLU A 518 -6.27 14.44 17.92
C GLU A 518 -5.46 13.53 18.88
N GLU A 519 -5.89 13.44 20.13
CA GLU A 519 -5.41 12.44 21.09
C GLU A 519 -6.40 11.28 21.13
N LEU A 520 -5.95 10.07 20.76
CA LEU A 520 -6.83 8.91 20.68
C LEU A 520 -7.40 8.55 22.07
N PRO A 521 -8.73 8.29 22.17
CA PRO A 521 -9.30 7.84 23.43
C PRO A 521 -8.74 6.47 23.82
N SER A 522 -8.57 6.25 25.09
CA SER A 522 -8.18 4.93 25.59
C SER A 522 -9.31 3.91 25.40
N SER A 523 -8.97 2.62 25.36
CA SER A 523 -9.96 1.54 25.33
C SER A 523 -10.93 1.61 26.52
N GLY A 524 -10.43 2.03 27.69
CA GLY A 524 -11.24 2.25 28.89
C GLY A 524 -12.27 3.39 28.76
N GLU A 525 -11.94 4.46 28.04
CA GLU A 525 -12.90 5.56 27.76
C GLU A 525 -14.01 5.08 26.83
N ILE A 526 -13.67 4.35 25.77
CA ILE A 526 -14.68 3.75 24.86
C ILE A 526 -15.59 2.79 25.63
N MET A 527 -15.01 1.91 26.44
CA MET A 527 -15.79 0.95 27.26
C MET A 527 -16.72 1.64 28.24
N ARG A 528 -16.27 2.70 28.92
CA ARG A 528 -17.14 3.51 29.80
C ARG A 528 -18.29 4.17 29.05
N GLY A 529 -18.04 4.64 27.84
CA GLY A 529 -19.07 5.22 26.98
C GLY A 529 -20.12 4.20 26.50
N LEU A 530 -19.71 2.95 26.26
CA LEU A 530 -20.61 1.86 25.83
C LEU A 530 -21.45 1.28 26.97
N ALA A 531 -20.93 1.22 28.20
CA ALA A 531 -21.55 0.53 29.33
C ALA A 531 -23.01 0.94 29.62
N PRO A 532 -23.44 2.21 29.47
CA PRO A 532 -24.83 2.61 29.66
C PRO A 532 -25.80 2.09 28.59
N SER A 533 -25.31 1.79 27.38
CA SER A 533 -26.11 1.47 26.19
C SER A 533 -26.17 -0.02 25.84
N LEU A 534 -25.30 -0.84 26.46
CA LEU A 534 -25.15 -2.27 26.13
C LEU A 534 -25.18 -3.12 27.39
N SER A 535 -25.81 -4.30 27.33
CA SER A 535 -25.68 -5.30 28.37
C SER A 535 -24.25 -5.86 28.45
N LYS A 536 -23.88 -6.44 29.60
CA LYS A 536 -22.54 -7.01 29.83
C LYS A 536 -22.11 -8.03 28.79
N LEU A 537 -23.05 -8.75 28.19
CA LEU A 537 -22.79 -9.76 27.15
C LEU A 537 -22.33 -9.10 25.83
N TYR A 538 -22.86 -7.93 25.52
CA TYR A 538 -22.55 -7.15 24.32
C TYR A 538 -21.33 -6.25 24.48
N LEU A 539 -20.82 -6.05 25.70
CA LEU A 539 -19.60 -5.27 25.89
C LEU A 539 -18.39 -6.00 25.30
N PRO A 540 -17.62 -5.34 24.42
CA PRO A 540 -16.41 -5.94 23.88
C PRO A 540 -15.43 -6.36 24.97
N ARG A 541 -14.81 -7.53 24.80
CA ARG A 541 -13.71 -7.97 25.65
C ARG A 541 -12.47 -7.10 25.45
N GLU A 542 -12.22 -6.74 24.21
CA GLU A 542 -11.07 -5.97 23.77
C GLU A 542 -11.53 -4.84 22.85
N VAL A 543 -10.96 -3.65 23.02
CA VAL A 543 -11.21 -2.49 22.17
C VAL A 543 -9.87 -1.93 21.71
N TYR A 544 -9.70 -1.82 20.40
CA TYR A 544 -8.52 -1.23 19.77
C TYR A 544 -8.93 0.07 19.05
N VAL A 545 -8.26 1.17 19.38
CA VAL A 545 -8.57 2.49 18.83
C VAL A 545 -7.47 2.93 17.89
N ALA A 546 -7.84 3.39 16.71
CA ALA A 546 -6.91 3.88 15.69
C ALA A 546 -7.42 5.18 15.03
N ARG A 547 -6.51 5.97 14.45
CA ARG A 547 -6.89 7.13 13.64
C ARG A 547 -7.56 6.73 12.34
N GLN A 548 -7.16 5.61 11.79
CA GLN A 548 -7.71 5.07 10.55
C GLN A 548 -7.65 3.54 10.56
N LEU A 549 -8.78 2.91 10.27
CA LEU A 549 -8.87 1.47 10.09
C LEU A 549 -8.54 1.07 8.65
N PRO A 550 -8.05 -0.17 8.43
CA PRO A 550 -7.82 -0.71 7.10
C PRO A 550 -9.06 -0.64 6.23
N ARG A 551 -8.89 -0.17 4.98
CA ARG A 551 -9.98 -0.03 4.02
C ARG A 551 -9.65 -0.70 2.70
N THR A 552 -10.68 -1.24 2.07
CA THR A 552 -10.62 -1.78 0.71
C THR A 552 -10.40 -0.64 -0.30
N GLY A 553 -10.10 -0.99 -1.54
CA GLY A 553 -9.93 -0.03 -2.62
C GLY A 553 -11.11 0.91 -2.91
N ILE A 554 -12.29 0.59 -2.36
CA ILE A 554 -13.51 1.42 -2.48
C ILE A 554 -13.86 2.17 -1.20
N GLY A 555 -12.93 2.26 -0.25
CA GLY A 555 -13.13 2.98 1.01
C GLY A 555 -13.95 2.25 2.07
N LYS A 556 -14.41 1.02 1.84
CA LYS A 556 -15.05 0.19 2.87
C LYS A 556 -14.03 -0.35 3.85
N LEU A 557 -14.42 -0.59 5.09
CA LEU A 557 -13.58 -1.31 6.04
C LEU A 557 -13.16 -2.67 5.47
N ASP A 558 -11.86 -2.94 5.51
CA ASP A 558 -11.32 -4.26 5.17
C ASP A 558 -11.36 -5.15 6.41
N ARG A 559 -12.50 -5.81 6.61
CA ARG A 559 -12.76 -6.69 7.74
C ARG A 559 -11.70 -7.78 7.88
N THR A 560 -11.31 -8.38 6.75
CA THR A 560 -10.29 -9.44 6.73
C THR A 560 -8.93 -8.93 7.20
N ALA A 561 -8.55 -7.74 6.77
CA ALA A 561 -7.29 -7.13 7.22
C ALA A 561 -7.34 -6.74 8.71
N ILE A 562 -8.49 -6.27 9.20
CA ILE A 562 -8.67 -5.92 10.62
C ILE A 562 -8.62 -7.19 11.48
N GLU A 563 -9.36 -8.23 11.14
CA GLU A 563 -9.40 -9.50 11.89
C GLU A 563 -8.04 -10.19 11.87
N ARG A 564 -7.33 -10.17 10.74
CA ARG A 564 -5.95 -10.66 10.64
C ARG A 564 -4.99 -9.90 11.56
N ARG A 565 -5.14 -8.57 11.71
CA ARG A 565 -4.33 -7.81 12.69
C ARG A 565 -4.56 -8.30 14.11
N TRP A 566 -5.81 -8.60 14.47
CA TRP A 566 -6.11 -9.18 15.79
C TRP A 566 -5.54 -10.60 15.95
N GLU A 567 -5.66 -11.45 14.92
CA GLU A 567 -5.08 -12.81 14.94
C GLU A 567 -3.56 -12.79 15.05
N GLN A 568 -2.92 -11.79 14.46
CA GLN A 568 -1.48 -11.59 14.47
C GLN A 568 -0.98 -10.72 15.64
N ARG A 569 -1.83 -10.41 16.62
CA ARG A 569 -1.43 -9.59 17.76
C ARG A 569 -0.34 -10.25 18.59
N ILE A 570 0.44 -9.42 19.23
CA ILE A 570 1.50 -9.81 20.15
C ILE A 570 0.91 -9.81 21.55
N ASP A 571 0.70 -11.00 22.10
CA ASP A 571 0.16 -11.24 23.46
C ASP A 571 1.19 -12.08 24.23
N ILE A 572 1.99 -11.41 25.05
CA ILE A 572 3.18 -11.98 25.70
C ILE A 572 2.82 -12.68 26.99
N GLU A 573 3.25 -13.94 27.12
CA GLU A 573 3.16 -14.72 28.35
C GLU A 573 4.30 -14.40 29.32
N SER A 574 5.53 -14.30 28.79
CA SER A 574 6.72 -14.07 29.58
C SER A 574 7.85 -13.40 28.80
N VAL A 575 8.70 -12.69 29.51
CA VAL A 575 9.99 -12.17 29.05
C VAL A 575 11.08 -12.75 29.91
N THR A 576 12.07 -13.44 29.31
CA THR A 576 13.22 -13.96 30.01
C THR A 576 14.48 -13.20 29.59
N LEU A 577 15.23 -12.74 30.58
CA LEU A 577 16.50 -12.04 30.42
C LEU A 577 17.63 -13.02 30.77
N HIS A 578 18.47 -13.37 29.78
CA HIS A 578 19.62 -14.25 29.94
C HIS A 578 20.90 -13.42 29.91
N ARG A 579 21.55 -13.23 31.08
CA ARG A 579 22.88 -12.63 31.14
C ARG A 579 23.93 -13.67 30.72
N ILE A 580 24.71 -13.35 29.70
CA ILE A 580 25.74 -14.25 29.14
C ILE A 580 27.12 -13.62 29.20
N ARG A 581 28.19 -14.48 29.21
CA ARG A 581 29.57 -14.08 29.10
C ARG A 581 30.27 -14.88 28.03
N LEU A 582 30.58 -14.23 26.89
CA LEU A 582 31.26 -14.83 25.74
C LEU A 582 32.75 -14.52 25.80
N PRO A 583 33.66 -15.52 25.86
CA PRO A 583 35.08 -15.28 25.79
C PRO A 583 35.48 -14.90 24.38
N PHE A 584 36.39 -13.92 24.21
CA PHE A 584 37.01 -13.66 22.92
C PHE A 584 38.04 -14.72 22.60
N LYS A 585 38.14 -15.17 21.32
CA LYS A 585 39.21 -16.05 20.83
C LYS A 585 40.60 -15.43 20.98
N THR A 586 40.68 -14.11 20.79
CA THR A 586 41.87 -13.30 20.98
C THR A 586 41.45 -12.06 21.77
N PRO A 587 42.16 -11.72 22.87
CA PRO A 587 41.86 -10.52 23.64
C PRO A 587 41.81 -9.30 22.74
N PHE A 588 40.77 -8.48 22.91
CA PHE A 588 40.53 -7.30 22.09
C PHE A 588 41.13 -6.07 22.77
N ALA A 589 42.18 -5.51 22.17
CA ALA A 589 42.84 -4.29 22.66
C ALA A 589 42.09 -3.04 22.15
N THR A 590 41.75 -2.16 23.05
CA THR A 590 41.14 -0.83 22.80
C THR A 590 42.07 0.26 23.34
N ALA A 591 41.85 1.50 22.94
CA ALA A 591 42.55 2.65 23.52
C ALA A 591 42.32 2.80 25.04
N ARG A 592 41.34 2.14 25.64
CA ARG A 592 40.93 2.23 27.04
C ARG A 592 41.14 0.95 27.85
N GLY A 593 41.72 -0.09 27.25
CA GLY A 593 42.00 -1.36 27.90
C GLY A 593 41.85 -2.58 26.99
N VAL A 594 42.04 -3.76 27.60
CA VAL A 594 41.96 -5.07 26.93
C VAL A 594 40.71 -5.81 27.39
N LEU A 595 39.84 -6.16 26.44
CA LEU A 595 38.65 -6.97 26.69
C LEU A 595 38.97 -8.44 26.42
N THR A 596 38.75 -9.31 27.40
CA THR A 596 38.95 -10.77 27.28
C THR A 596 37.63 -11.53 27.07
N HIS A 597 36.53 -10.89 27.36
CA HIS A 597 35.19 -11.44 27.18
C HIS A 597 34.17 -10.33 26.86
N ARG A 598 33.04 -10.74 26.31
CA ARG A 598 31.87 -9.90 26.05
C ARG A 598 30.74 -10.33 26.98
N ASP A 599 30.34 -9.47 27.90
CA ASP A 599 29.08 -9.61 28.60
C ASP A 599 27.93 -9.05 27.75
N SER A 600 26.85 -9.78 27.62
CA SER A 600 25.65 -9.36 26.89
C SER A 600 24.38 -9.85 27.61
N LEU A 601 23.24 -9.32 27.23
CA LEU A 601 21.96 -9.73 27.76
C LEU A 601 21.00 -10.11 26.63
N ILE A 602 20.60 -11.36 26.57
CA ILE A 602 19.65 -11.86 25.61
C ILE A 602 18.24 -11.70 26.15
N VAL A 603 17.36 -11.12 25.35
CA VAL A 603 15.94 -10.96 25.65
C VAL A 603 15.15 -11.98 24.85
N GLU A 604 14.53 -12.93 25.54
CA GLU A 604 13.62 -13.91 24.96
C GLU A 604 12.20 -13.55 25.38
N VAL A 605 11.35 -13.20 24.42
CA VAL A 605 9.91 -12.99 24.62
C VAL A 605 9.16 -14.26 24.20
N ARG A 606 8.19 -14.70 24.99
CA ARG A 606 7.34 -15.87 24.67
C ARG A 606 5.88 -15.45 24.65
N ASP A 607 5.17 -15.81 23.58
CA ASP A 607 3.72 -15.61 23.52
C ASP A 607 2.95 -16.78 24.18
N ARG A 608 1.63 -16.58 24.36
CA ARG A 608 0.74 -17.60 24.94
C ARG A 608 0.60 -18.87 24.09
N GLN A 609 1.10 -18.87 22.85
CA GLN A 609 1.12 -20.05 21.96
C GLN A 609 2.48 -20.77 21.98
N GLY A 610 3.40 -20.31 22.83
CA GLY A 610 4.72 -20.90 23.01
C GLY A 610 5.77 -20.49 21.96
N ARG A 611 5.43 -19.56 21.02
CA ARG A 611 6.42 -19.02 20.08
C ARG A 611 7.33 -18.04 20.80
N THR A 612 8.60 -18.00 20.38
CA THR A 612 9.60 -17.13 20.99
C THR A 612 10.15 -16.13 20.00
N GLY A 613 10.46 -14.92 20.47
CA GLY A 613 11.20 -13.91 19.75
C GLY A 613 12.45 -13.50 20.51
N LEU A 614 13.52 -13.18 19.78
CA LEU A 614 14.85 -12.94 20.32
C LEU A 614 15.33 -11.52 20.06
N GLY A 615 15.98 -10.92 21.05
CA GLY A 615 16.69 -9.65 20.96
C GLY A 615 17.92 -9.65 21.85
N GLU A 616 18.78 -8.66 21.70
CA GLU A 616 20.05 -8.57 22.41
C GLU A 616 20.30 -7.13 22.88
N CYS A 617 20.60 -6.96 24.18
CA CYS A 617 21.13 -5.73 24.73
C CYS A 617 22.64 -5.69 24.51
N VAL A 618 23.08 -4.80 23.65
CA VAL A 618 24.49 -4.70 23.23
C VAL A 618 25.28 -3.67 24.03
N ALA A 619 24.77 -3.20 25.17
CA ALA A 619 25.53 -2.36 26.08
C ALA A 619 26.79 -3.10 26.59
N PHE A 620 27.85 -2.35 26.91
CA PHE A 620 29.03 -2.92 27.54
C PHE A 620 28.87 -2.93 29.05
N ALA A 621 29.65 -3.78 29.73
CA ALA A 621 29.65 -3.82 31.21
C ALA A 621 30.19 -2.52 31.83
N THR A 622 30.94 -1.73 31.08
CA THR A 622 31.50 -0.43 31.50
C THR A 622 31.22 0.65 30.45
N ASP A 623 31.35 1.91 30.81
CA ASP A 623 31.09 3.11 30.00
C ASP A 623 32.19 3.46 28.99
N TRP A 624 33.07 2.52 28.66
CA TRP A 624 34.22 2.80 27.79
C TRP A 624 33.84 3.23 26.35
N TYR A 625 32.68 2.76 25.87
CA TYR A 625 32.20 3.06 24.52
C TYR A 625 31.01 4.04 24.54
N LEU A 626 30.02 3.78 25.38
CA LEU A 626 28.84 4.61 25.56
C LEU A 626 28.58 4.83 27.07
N PRO A 627 27.95 5.93 27.47
CA PRO A 627 27.61 6.17 28.89
C PRO A 627 26.61 5.16 29.47
N GLU A 628 25.83 4.48 28.63
CA GLU A 628 24.83 3.49 28.99
C GLU A 628 25.50 2.14 29.23
N VAL A 629 25.30 1.56 30.38
CA VAL A 629 25.98 0.30 30.81
C VAL A 629 24.97 -0.83 31.03
N LEU A 630 25.44 -2.05 30.80
CA LEU A 630 24.62 -3.27 30.77
C LEU A 630 23.81 -3.51 32.03
N ASP A 631 24.34 -3.18 33.20
CA ASP A 631 23.66 -3.41 34.50
C ASP A 631 22.45 -2.45 34.67
N GLU A 632 22.56 -1.23 34.18
CA GLU A 632 21.44 -0.27 34.16
C GLU A 632 20.37 -0.68 33.17
N ASP A 633 20.76 -1.13 32.00
CA ASP A 633 19.84 -1.63 30.96
C ASP A 633 19.08 -2.87 31.43
N GLU A 634 19.78 -3.82 32.07
CA GLU A 634 19.15 -5.01 32.68
C GLU A 634 18.13 -4.60 33.71
N ARG A 635 18.43 -3.60 34.56
CA ARG A 635 17.49 -3.07 35.55
C ARG A 635 16.24 -2.45 34.86
N VAL A 636 16.42 -1.62 33.81
CA VAL A 636 15.30 -0.99 33.09
C VAL A 636 14.47 -2.03 32.37
N LEU A 637 15.09 -3.03 31.75
CA LEU A 637 14.41 -4.15 31.13
C LEU A 637 13.56 -4.91 32.14
N ARG A 638 14.15 -5.29 33.30
CA ARG A 638 13.48 -6.08 34.34
C ARG A 638 12.34 -5.32 35.02
N GLU A 639 12.54 -4.04 35.35
CA GLU A 639 11.63 -3.29 36.23
C GLU A 639 10.58 -2.47 35.44
N VAL A 640 10.81 -2.17 34.18
CA VAL A 640 9.96 -1.26 33.40
C VAL A 640 9.47 -1.87 32.09
N LEU A 641 10.38 -2.33 31.22
CA LEU A 641 10.01 -2.69 29.86
C LEU A 641 9.39 -4.08 29.76
N ALA A 642 9.96 -5.09 30.41
CA ALA A 642 9.42 -6.44 30.42
C ALA A 642 8.05 -6.53 31.13
N PRO A 643 7.84 -5.90 32.33
CA PRO A 643 6.51 -5.81 32.89
C PRO A 643 5.48 -5.15 31.98
N SER A 644 5.86 -4.07 31.30
CA SER A 644 4.97 -3.42 30.33
C SER A 644 4.63 -4.36 29.16
N ALA A 645 5.61 -5.06 28.62
CA ALA A 645 5.41 -5.97 27.50
C ALA A 645 4.45 -7.13 27.84
N VAL A 646 4.50 -7.69 29.05
CA VAL A 646 3.62 -8.79 29.46
C VAL A 646 2.21 -8.33 29.83
N HIS A 647 2.02 -7.04 30.17
CA HIS A 647 0.70 -6.51 30.56
C HIS A 647 -0.07 -5.88 29.41
N GLU A 648 0.58 -5.55 28.30
CA GLU A 648 -0.01 -4.89 27.14
C GLU A 648 -0.09 -5.87 25.95
N VAL A 649 -1.13 -5.73 25.13
CA VAL A 649 -1.28 -6.48 23.87
C VAL A 649 -1.08 -5.49 22.72
N TYR A 650 -0.26 -5.86 21.74
CA TYR A 650 0.05 -4.98 20.60
C TYR A 650 -0.40 -5.63 19.30
N LEU A 651 -0.97 -4.84 18.41
CA LEU A 651 -1.35 -5.29 17.05
C LEU A 651 -0.15 -5.31 16.08
N HIS A 652 0.89 -4.54 16.43
CA HIS A 652 2.10 -4.45 15.62
C HIS A 652 3.29 -4.06 16.52
N PRO A 653 4.54 -4.51 16.25
CA PRO A 653 5.70 -4.15 17.08
C PRO A 653 5.96 -2.65 17.21
N SER A 654 5.62 -1.84 16.19
CA SER A 654 5.74 -0.38 16.26
C SER A 654 4.89 0.26 17.37
N GLU A 655 3.76 -0.36 17.74
CA GLU A 655 2.92 0.10 18.85
C GLU A 655 3.63 -0.14 20.18
N ALA A 656 4.29 -1.28 20.34
CA ALA A 656 5.12 -1.57 21.49
C ALA A 656 6.30 -0.58 21.59
N GLY A 657 6.97 -0.31 20.47
CA GLY A 657 8.04 0.68 20.38
C GLY A 657 7.58 2.07 20.82
N ALA A 658 6.38 2.49 20.41
CA ALA A 658 5.75 3.75 20.82
C ALA A 658 5.41 3.76 22.33
N SER A 659 4.83 2.66 22.84
CA SER A 659 4.56 2.49 24.26
C SER A 659 5.83 2.60 25.09
N PHE A 660 6.90 1.90 24.70
CA PHE A 660 8.20 1.96 25.38
C PHE A 660 8.81 3.37 25.30
N ALA A 661 8.74 4.05 24.17
CA ALA A 661 9.24 5.41 23.99
C ALA A 661 8.52 6.45 24.87
N SER A 662 7.28 6.20 25.28
CA SER A 662 6.53 7.06 26.20
C SER A 662 7.01 6.96 27.66
N LYS A 663 7.74 5.89 28.01
CA LYS A 663 8.22 5.65 29.36
C LYS A 663 9.53 6.41 29.62
N ARG A 664 9.57 7.28 30.63
CA ARG A 664 10.72 8.12 30.95
C ARG A 664 12.04 7.36 31.10
N ALA A 665 12.01 6.16 31.66
CA ALA A 665 13.19 5.31 31.78
C ALA A 665 13.69 4.84 30.40
N ALA A 666 12.79 4.40 29.52
CA ALA A 666 13.17 3.93 28.18
C ALA A 666 13.72 5.03 27.26
N VAL A 667 13.30 6.27 27.46
CA VAL A 667 13.87 7.44 26.74
C VAL A 667 15.35 7.65 27.10
N ARG A 668 15.70 7.42 28.36
CA ARG A 668 17.09 7.58 28.86
C ARG A 668 18.00 6.41 28.47
N TYR A 669 17.44 5.22 28.25
CA TYR A 669 18.15 3.96 28.00
C TYR A 669 17.72 3.35 26.66
N PRO A 670 18.17 3.93 25.51
CA PRO A 670 17.83 3.44 24.20
C PRO A 670 18.32 2.00 23.94
N LEU A 671 19.47 1.56 24.51
CA LEU A 671 19.98 0.20 24.32
C LEU A 671 19.07 -0.84 24.98
N ALA A 672 18.52 -0.55 26.18
CA ALA A 672 17.52 -1.40 26.82
C ALA A 672 16.26 -1.56 25.95
N ARG A 673 15.76 -0.47 25.38
CA ARG A 673 14.63 -0.50 24.43
C ARG A 673 14.99 -1.25 23.16
N GLY A 674 16.19 -0.99 22.62
CA GLY A 674 16.78 -1.66 21.45
C GLY A 674 17.06 -3.14 21.62
N ALA A 675 16.87 -3.68 22.84
CA ALA A 675 16.93 -5.12 23.10
C ALA A 675 15.56 -5.79 23.02
N ILE A 676 14.55 -5.22 23.66
CA ILE A 676 13.21 -5.85 23.78
C ILE A 676 12.35 -5.59 22.53
N GLU A 677 12.41 -4.41 21.91
CA GLU A 677 11.60 -4.07 20.74
C GLU A 677 11.94 -4.96 19.52
N PRO A 678 13.23 -5.24 19.19
CA PRO A 678 13.56 -6.23 18.16
C PRO A 678 13.09 -7.65 18.46
N ALA A 679 13.04 -8.07 19.75
CA ALA A 679 12.50 -9.37 20.12
C ALA A 679 11.01 -9.48 19.76
N LEU A 680 10.26 -8.38 19.88
CA LEU A 680 8.85 -8.31 19.44
C LEU A 680 8.72 -8.36 17.93
N TRP A 681 9.64 -7.77 17.18
CA TRP A 681 9.67 -7.87 15.72
C TRP A 681 9.97 -9.29 15.24
N ASP A 682 10.90 -9.99 15.90
CA ASP A 682 11.19 -11.39 15.60
C ASP A 682 9.96 -12.27 15.88
N LEU A 683 9.35 -12.12 17.07
CA LEU A 683 8.11 -12.82 17.43
C LEU A 683 7.00 -12.54 16.42
N TYR A 684 6.79 -11.28 16.04
CA TYR A 684 5.78 -10.90 15.06
C TYR A 684 6.04 -11.52 13.69
N GLY A 685 7.28 -11.60 13.25
CA GLY A 685 7.67 -12.30 12.03
C GLY A 685 7.28 -13.78 12.06
N LYS A 686 7.46 -14.45 13.21
CA LYS A 686 7.04 -15.85 13.43
C LYS A 686 5.50 -15.98 13.49
N ILE A 687 4.80 -15.04 14.13
CA ILE A 687 3.32 -14.97 14.14
C ILE A 687 2.77 -14.77 12.71
N ALA A 688 3.32 -13.85 11.97
CA ALA A 688 2.88 -13.49 10.63
C ALA A 688 3.35 -14.48 9.53
N GLY A 689 4.22 -15.43 9.88
CA GLY A 689 4.81 -16.38 8.92
C GLY A 689 5.71 -15.70 7.88
N LYS A 690 6.43 -14.65 8.28
CA LYS A 690 7.26 -13.83 7.39
C LYS A 690 8.67 -13.61 7.96
N PRO A 691 9.69 -13.56 7.11
CA PRO A 691 11.01 -13.11 7.55
C PRO A 691 11.00 -11.62 7.88
N LEU A 692 11.83 -11.20 8.83
CA LEU A 692 11.92 -9.81 9.28
C LEU A 692 12.22 -8.83 8.14
N TRP A 693 13.16 -9.17 7.26
CA TRP A 693 13.53 -8.30 6.14
C TRP A 693 12.35 -7.95 5.22
N LYS A 694 11.36 -8.86 5.05
CA LYS A 694 10.11 -8.55 4.33
C LYS A 694 9.18 -7.63 5.10
N LEU A 695 9.15 -7.77 6.42
CA LEU A 695 8.30 -6.92 7.28
C LEU A 695 8.77 -5.47 7.30
N ILE A 696 10.09 -5.26 7.25
CA ILE A 696 10.68 -3.91 7.25
C ILE A 696 10.82 -3.26 5.86
N GLY A 697 10.35 -3.92 4.81
CA GLY A 697 10.34 -3.34 3.45
C GLY A 697 11.53 -3.71 2.58
N GLY A 698 12.30 -4.74 2.92
CA GLY A 698 13.41 -5.22 2.10
C GLY A 698 12.96 -5.74 0.73
N ALA A 699 13.73 -5.41 -0.31
CA ALA A 699 13.39 -5.60 -1.72
C ALA A 699 13.85 -6.95 -2.34
N ALA A 700 14.41 -7.87 -1.55
CA ALA A 700 15.01 -9.09 -2.09
C ALA A 700 13.98 -10.03 -2.75
N SER A 701 14.25 -10.42 -3.99
CA SER A 701 13.55 -11.48 -4.73
C SER A 701 14.37 -12.77 -4.67
N GLY A 702 14.07 -13.68 -3.74
CA GLY A 702 14.75 -14.98 -3.63
C GLY A 702 15.30 -15.29 -2.24
N PRO A 703 16.12 -16.32 -2.04
CA PRO A 703 16.84 -16.51 -0.80
C PRO A 703 17.75 -15.31 -0.58
N ALA A 704 17.36 -14.45 0.36
CA ALA A 704 18.06 -13.19 0.56
C ALA A 704 19.44 -13.47 1.15
N THR A 705 20.48 -13.11 0.41
CA THR A 705 21.84 -13.04 0.92
C THR A 705 22.31 -11.60 0.87
N VAL A 706 23.09 -11.19 1.88
CA VAL A 706 23.69 -9.86 1.93
C VAL A 706 25.20 -9.97 2.13
N PRO A 707 25.99 -9.06 1.57
CA PRO A 707 27.45 -9.09 1.70
C PRO A 707 27.87 -8.56 3.08
N ALA A 708 28.80 -9.23 3.73
CA ALA A 708 29.42 -8.79 4.97
C ALA A 708 30.72 -8.03 4.73
N GLY A 709 31.03 -7.05 5.57
CA GLY A 709 32.34 -6.42 5.70
C GLY A 709 33.21 -7.11 6.75
N ALA A 710 34.50 -6.93 6.65
CA ALA A 710 35.47 -7.41 7.62
C ALA A 710 36.24 -6.26 8.27
N VAL A 711 36.67 -6.45 9.51
CA VAL A 711 37.44 -5.47 10.27
C VAL A 711 38.88 -5.99 10.49
N VAL A 712 39.84 -5.12 10.27
CA VAL A 712 41.27 -5.37 10.50
C VAL A 712 41.84 -4.33 11.48
N GLY A 713 42.47 -4.80 12.51
CA GLY A 713 43.08 -3.96 13.56
C GLY A 713 44.35 -3.26 13.09
N ILE A 714 44.91 -2.37 13.93
CA ILE A 714 46.17 -1.66 13.68
C ILE A 714 47.35 -2.66 13.69
N GLY A 715 48.21 -2.58 12.66
CA GLY A 715 49.39 -3.41 12.52
C GLY A 715 50.46 -2.73 11.63
N SER A 716 51.60 -3.41 11.42
CA SER A 716 52.56 -2.95 10.41
C SER A 716 51.94 -3.01 9.00
N PRO A 717 52.48 -2.29 8.00
CA PRO A 717 51.97 -2.37 6.63
C PRO A 717 51.85 -3.81 6.11
N GLU A 718 52.87 -4.65 6.36
CA GLU A 718 52.89 -6.04 5.92
C GLU A 718 51.86 -6.89 6.63
N GLN A 719 51.75 -6.74 7.94
CA GLN A 719 50.76 -7.45 8.75
C GLN A 719 49.34 -7.06 8.33
N THR A 720 49.10 -5.79 8.02
CA THR A 720 47.80 -5.27 7.59
C THR A 720 47.44 -5.81 6.22
N VAL A 721 48.36 -5.80 5.26
CA VAL A 721 48.15 -6.38 3.90
C VAL A 721 47.86 -7.89 4.01
N ASP A 722 48.57 -8.66 4.82
CA ASP A 722 48.30 -10.09 5.01
C ASP A 722 46.96 -10.35 5.68
N ALA A 723 46.55 -9.53 6.65
CA ALA A 723 45.24 -9.64 7.26
C ALA A 723 44.10 -9.32 6.27
N VAL A 724 44.31 -8.30 5.41
CA VAL A 724 43.33 -7.95 4.35
C VAL A 724 43.29 -9.06 3.29
N ARG A 725 44.45 -9.67 2.92
CA ARG A 725 44.50 -10.79 1.96
C ARG A 725 43.62 -11.95 2.45
N ARG A 726 43.72 -12.34 3.72
CA ARG A 726 42.88 -13.38 4.31
C ARG A 726 41.41 -13.01 4.25
N CYS A 727 41.03 -11.73 4.42
CA CYS A 727 39.65 -11.28 4.28
C CYS A 727 39.15 -11.38 2.83
N VAL A 728 39.97 -10.96 1.85
CA VAL A 728 39.64 -11.05 0.42
C VAL A 728 39.52 -12.51 -0.04
N GLU A 729 40.42 -13.38 0.39
CA GLU A 729 40.38 -14.84 0.13
C GLU A 729 39.11 -15.49 0.75
N ALA A 730 38.66 -14.99 1.92
CA ALA A 730 37.42 -15.41 2.54
C ALA A 730 36.14 -14.82 1.85
N GLY A 731 36.32 -14.01 0.79
CA GLY A 731 35.23 -13.48 -0.03
C GLY A 731 34.67 -12.10 0.37
N TYR A 732 35.22 -11.46 1.39
CA TYR A 732 34.75 -10.14 1.83
C TYR A 732 35.02 -9.06 0.79
N LYS A 733 34.04 -8.23 0.47
CA LYS A 733 34.13 -7.16 -0.53
C LYS A 733 34.45 -5.79 0.03
N ARG A 734 34.28 -5.60 1.36
CA ARG A 734 34.64 -4.40 2.11
C ARG A 734 35.54 -4.78 3.29
N VAL A 735 36.58 -4.01 3.51
CA VAL A 735 37.45 -4.14 4.69
C VAL A 735 37.59 -2.79 5.39
N LYS A 736 37.27 -2.75 6.69
CA LYS A 736 37.48 -1.62 7.58
C LYS A 736 38.84 -1.75 8.26
N LEU A 737 39.67 -0.73 8.08
CA LEU A 737 41.00 -0.63 8.71
C LEU A 737 40.94 0.30 9.92
N LYS A 738 41.37 -0.16 11.09
CA LYS A 738 41.55 0.70 12.25
C LYS A 738 42.77 1.58 12.06
N VAL A 739 42.62 2.88 12.32
CA VAL A 739 43.67 3.90 12.20
C VAL A 739 43.74 4.75 13.48
N ALA A 740 44.95 5.22 13.79
CA ALA A 740 45.24 6.10 14.93
C ALA A 740 46.37 7.06 14.57
N PRO A 741 46.58 8.18 15.30
CA PRO A 741 47.76 9.04 15.12
C PRO A 741 49.06 8.28 15.12
N GLY A 742 50.04 8.67 14.28
CA GLY A 742 51.33 8.02 14.06
C GLY A 742 51.62 7.84 12.57
N GLU A 743 51.79 6.61 12.10
CA GLU A 743 52.03 6.32 10.69
C GLU A 743 50.96 5.48 9.99
N PRO A 744 49.65 5.82 10.15
CA PRO A 744 48.56 5.02 9.60
C PRO A 744 48.53 5.00 8.08
N VAL A 745 49.06 6.03 7.44
CA VAL A 745 49.06 6.24 5.99
C VAL A 745 49.85 5.15 5.27
N LYS A 746 50.97 4.69 5.84
CA LYS A 746 51.81 3.68 5.22
C LYS A 746 51.03 2.35 5.08
N ALA A 747 50.33 1.92 6.14
CA ALA A 747 49.59 0.68 6.13
C ALA A 747 48.37 0.78 5.14
N VAL A 748 47.67 1.90 5.14
CA VAL A 748 46.49 2.11 4.27
C VAL A 748 46.93 2.14 2.79
N ARG A 749 48.03 2.84 2.46
CA ARG A 749 48.56 2.87 1.09
C ARG A 749 49.02 1.48 0.66
N ALA A 750 49.73 0.73 1.49
CA ALA A 750 50.18 -0.64 1.15
C ALA A 750 48.97 -1.55 0.85
N VAL A 751 47.88 -1.40 1.60
CA VAL A 751 46.65 -2.16 1.30
C VAL A 751 46.03 -1.69 -0.02
N ARG A 752 45.95 -0.39 -0.29
CA ARG A 752 45.40 0.13 -1.54
C ARG A 752 46.20 -0.33 -2.75
N ASP A 753 47.52 -0.32 -2.64
CA ASP A 753 48.43 -0.78 -3.72
C ASP A 753 48.28 -2.29 -3.97
N ALA A 754 48.13 -3.08 -2.91
CA ALA A 754 47.93 -4.53 -3.02
C ALA A 754 46.52 -4.91 -3.51
N PHE A 755 45.51 -4.08 -3.21
CA PHE A 755 44.09 -4.35 -3.53
C PHE A 755 43.39 -3.10 -4.10
N PRO A 756 43.70 -2.71 -5.37
CA PRO A 756 43.21 -1.44 -5.95
C PRO A 756 41.69 -1.31 -6.03
N GLN A 757 40.97 -2.43 -6.19
CA GLN A 757 39.51 -2.45 -6.37
C GLN A 757 38.72 -2.73 -5.07
N LEU A 758 39.44 -3.04 -3.96
CA LEU A 758 38.78 -3.35 -2.70
C LEU A 758 38.13 -2.09 -2.10
N MET A 759 36.89 -2.21 -1.63
CA MET A 759 36.27 -1.17 -0.83
C MET A 759 36.95 -1.10 0.53
N ILE A 760 37.73 -0.03 0.78
CA ILE A 760 38.41 0.22 2.04
C ILE A 760 37.66 1.32 2.77
N THR A 761 37.39 1.13 4.07
CA THR A 761 36.90 2.15 4.99
C THR A 761 37.85 2.30 6.16
N LEU A 762 37.97 3.47 6.71
CA LEU A 762 38.87 3.76 7.83
C LEU A 762 38.04 4.05 9.09
N ASP A 763 38.49 3.58 10.23
CA ASP A 763 37.83 3.82 11.52
C ASP A 763 38.89 4.31 12.52
N ALA A 764 38.73 5.55 12.93
CA ALA A 764 39.68 6.26 13.80
C ALA A 764 39.29 6.21 15.30
N ASN A 765 38.05 5.77 15.61
CA ASN A 765 37.53 5.69 16.99
C ASN A 765 37.86 6.92 17.85
N GLN A 766 37.68 8.10 17.29
CA GLN A 766 37.87 9.39 17.99
C GLN A 766 39.32 9.62 18.49
N SER A 767 40.34 9.13 17.76
CA SER A 767 41.72 9.16 18.22
C SER A 767 42.52 10.37 17.75
N PHE A 768 42.10 11.10 16.71
CA PHE A 768 42.77 12.28 16.17
C PHE A 768 42.29 13.57 16.83
N ILE A 769 43.09 14.60 16.71
CA ILE A 769 42.78 15.98 17.12
C ILE A 769 42.92 16.91 15.92
N GLU A 770 42.51 18.21 16.04
CA GLU A 770 42.58 19.12 14.92
C GLU A 770 44.00 19.42 14.43
N GLU A 771 44.99 19.25 15.28
CA GLU A 771 46.44 19.36 14.95
C GLU A 771 46.91 18.27 14.02
N ASP A 772 46.25 17.10 14.01
CA ASP A 772 46.57 15.95 13.14
C ASP A 772 46.05 16.08 11.70
N ARG A 773 45.57 17.26 11.31
CA ARG A 773 45.02 17.55 9.98
C ARG A 773 45.92 17.10 8.85
N ALA A 774 47.25 17.23 9.01
CA ALA A 774 48.17 16.77 7.96
C ALA A 774 48.05 15.26 7.72
N GLN A 775 47.94 14.46 8.79
CA GLN A 775 47.74 13.02 8.67
C GLN A 775 46.35 12.67 8.11
N LEU A 776 45.29 13.37 8.54
CA LEU A 776 43.95 13.15 8.02
C LEU A 776 43.85 13.47 6.51
N ARG A 777 44.58 14.50 6.02
CA ARG A 777 44.68 14.80 4.58
C ARG A 777 45.37 13.70 3.81
N LEU A 778 46.44 13.13 4.36
CA LEU A 778 47.13 12.00 3.73
C LEU A 778 46.26 10.72 3.68
N LEU A 779 45.39 10.53 4.68
CA LEU A 779 44.38 9.44 4.67
C LEU A 779 43.26 9.72 3.65
N ASP A 780 42.86 10.97 3.47
CA ASP A 780 41.92 11.41 2.44
C ASP A 780 42.37 11.05 1.01
N GLU A 781 43.71 11.09 0.76
CA GLU A 781 44.30 10.71 -0.53
C GLU A 781 44.37 9.19 -0.80
N CYS A 782 44.09 8.35 0.21
CA CYS A 782 44.20 6.89 0.09
C CYS A 782 42.97 6.22 -0.59
N GLY A 783 41.98 7.01 -1.02
CA GLY A 783 40.81 6.49 -1.72
C GLY A 783 39.91 5.60 -0.86
N ALA A 784 39.77 5.91 0.44
CA ALA A 784 38.82 5.24 1.32
C ALA A 784 37.37 5.69 0.99
N ALA A 785 36.41 4.81 1.21
CA ALA A 785 35.00 5.14 0.98
C ALA A 785 34.46 6.15 2.03
N TRP A 786 34.96 6.07 3.25
CA TRP A 786 34.73 7.03 4.34
C TRP A 786 35.78 6.88 5.45
N ILE A 787 35.89 7.91 6.30
CA ILE A 787 36.66 7.91 7.55
C ILE A 787 35.70 8.06 8.71
N GLU A 788 35.59 7.03 9.57
CA GLU A 788 34.68 6.96 10.71
C GLU A 788 35.30 7.64 11.92
N GLU A 789 34.54 8.58 12.54
CA GLU A 789 34.82 9.24 13.82
C GLU A 789 36.27 9.68 14.00
N PRO A 790 36.80 10.60 13.18
CA PRO A 790 38.21 10.95 13.28
C PRO A 790 38.57 11.74 14.56
N LEU A 791 37.70 12.64 15.09
CA LEU A 791 38.07 13.60 16.12
C LEU A 791 37.70 13.18 17.54
N ASP A 792 38.64 13.36 18.47
CA ASP A 792 38.43 13.22 19.92
C ASP A 792 37.43 14.30 20.44
N PRO A 793 36.26 13.94 20.96
CA PRO A 793 35.26 14.90 21.45
C PRO A 793 35.76 15.67 22.70
N LEU A 794 36.66 15.08 23.50
CA LEU A 794 37.16 15.66 24.74
C LEU A 794 38.29 16.68 24.53
N ARG A 795 38.96 16.63 23.38
CA ARG A 795 40.09 17.54 23.04
C ARG A 795 39.64 18.56 22.01
N ALA A 796 38.77 19.48 22.45
CA ALA A 796 38.37 20.60 21.61
C ALA A 796 39.46 21.69 21.54
N PRO A 797 39.67 22.33 20.35
CA PRO A 797 40.65 23.43 20.22
C PRO A 797 40.23 24.63 21.07
N MET A 798 41.20 25.37 21.60
CA MET A 798 40.94 26.55 22.43
C MET A 798 40.11 27.62 21.69
N ASN A 799 40.36 27.79 20.40
CA ASN A 799 39.67 28.78 19.53
C ASN A 799 38.81 28.06 18.45
N GLY A 800 37.72 27.41 18.86
CA GLY A 800 36.82 26.70 17.92
C GLY A 800 35.52 26.21 18.56
N PRO A 801 34.62 25.66 17.77
CA PRO A 801 33.39 25.08 18.32
C PRO A 801 33.73 23.91 19.27
N ARG A 802 33.04 23.83 20.39
CA ARG A 802 33.13 22.70 21.33
C ARG A 802 32.28 21.53 20.92
N ASP A 803 31.20 21.80 20.16
CA ASP A 803 30.30 20.76 19.66
C ASP A 803 31.00 19.88 18.62
N ILE A 804 31.05 18.58 18.87
CA ILE A 804 31.76 17.60 18.01
C ILE A 804 31.20 17.57 16.59
N LEU A 805 29.88 17.69 16.40
CA LEU A 805 29.26 17.70 15.07
C LEU A 805 29.70 18.94 14.26
N ALA A 806 29.78 20.10 14.91
CA ALA A 806 30.27 21.32 14.27
C ALA A 806 31.76 21.21 13.89
N ARG A 807 32.56 20.51 14.72
CA ARG A 807 33.98 20.27 14.46
C ARG A 807 34.17 19.31 13.26
N LEU A 808 33.42 18.20 13.25
CA LEU A 808 33.42 17.22 12.15
C LEU A 808 32.94 17.85 10.83
N ALA A 809 31.87 18.65 10.86
CA ALA A 809 31.40 19.37 9.67
C ALA A 809 32.45 20.39 9.15
N ARG A 810 33.19 21.07 10.04
CA ARG A 810 34.30 21.96 9.66
C ARG A 810 35.47 21.17 9.04
N LEU A 811 35.78 19.99 9.58
CA LEU A 811 36.79 19.09 9.02
C LEU A 811 36.37 18.58 7.64
N GLN A 812 35.14 18.14 7.48
CA GLN A 812 34.60 17.61 6.23
C GLN A 812 34.72 18.60 5.06
N ARG A 813 34.51 19.90 5.30
CA ARG A 813 34.69 20.92 4.23
C ARG A 813 36.09 21.01 3.66
N GLY A 814 37.07 20.44 4.33
CA GLY A 814 38.47 20.38 3.84
C GLY A 814 38.90 19.00 3.36
N MET A 815 37.97 18.05 3.24
CA MET A 815 38.23 16.65 2.85
C MET A 815 37.29 16.22 1.73
N SER A 816 37.77 15.37 0.83
CA SER A 816 37.01 14.73 -0.23
C SER A 816 36.33 13.44 0.24
N THR A 817 37.02 12.68 1.10
CA THR A 817 36.50 11.45 1.70
C THR A 817 35.41 11.80 2.73
N PRO A 818 34.21 11.20 2.64
CA PRO A 818 33.15 11.42 3.62
C PRO A 818 33.59 11.06 5.04
N ILE A 819 33.26 11.94 6.01
CA ILE A 819 33.35 11.60 7.41
C ILE A 819 32.08 10.84 7.80
N CYS A 820 32.25 9.67 8.40
CA CYS A 820 31.17 8.84 8.87
C CYS A 820 30.97 9.03 10.38
N LEU A 821 29.72 9.19 10.79
CA LEU A 821 29.34 9.33 12.19
C LEU A 821 28.95 7.99 12.80
N ASP A 822 29.53 7.65 13.96
CA ASP A 822 29.21 6.49 14.82
C ASP A 822 29.14 6.90 16.29
N GLU A 823 30.26 7.07 16.99
CA GLU A 823 30.33 7.39 18.41
C GLU A 823 29.73 8.75 18.76
N SER A 824 29.76 9.71 17.82
CA SER A 824 29.13 11.04 17.99
C SER A 824 27.60 10.98 18.02
N ILE A 825 26.98 9.86 17.63
CA ILE A 825 25.57 9.58 17.75
C ILE A 825 25.35 8.63 18.94
N VAL A 826 25.06 9.19 20.10
CA VAL A 826 24.83 8.42 21.33
C VAL A 826 23.35 8.03 21.46
N LYS A 827 22.45 8.86 20.99
CA LYS A 827 20.98 8.70 21.10
C LYS A 827 20.26 9.30 19.89
N PRO A 828 18.99 8.96 19.67
CA PRO A 828 18.22 9.43 18.50
C PRO A 828 18.21 10.96 18.30
N GLY A 829 18.23 11.74 19.39
CA GLY A 829 18.29 13.21 19.31
C GLY A 829 19.59 13.74 18.69
N ASP A 830 20.70 13.04 18.85
CA ASP A 830 21.99 13.44 18.25
C ASP A 830 21.94 13.21 16.73
N ALA A 831 21.29 12.15 16.28
CA ALA A 831 21.05 11.88 14.86
C ALA A 831 20.23 13.00 14.20
N ALA A 832 19.15 13.42 14.84
CA ALA A 832 18.33 14.55 14.37
C ALA A 832 19.13 15.87 14.31
N ARG A 833 20.07 16.07 15.23
CA ARG A 833 21.02 17.21 15.19
C ARG A 833 22.01 17.07 14.04
N ALA A 834 22.58 15.87 13.84
CA ALA A 834 23.57 15.61 12.79
C ALA A 834 23.00 15.86 11.39
N LEU A 835 21.75 15.46 11.11
CA LEU A 835 21.06 15.73 9.86
C LEU A 835 20.88 17.23 9.52
N ARG A 836 21.12 18.14 10.48
CA ARG A 836 21.13 19.60 10.21
C ARG A 836 22.45 20.10 9.62
N TYR A 837 23.50 19.26 9.62
CA TYR A 837 24.79 19.60 9.04
C TYR A 837 24.88 19.01 7.61
N PRO A 838 24.72 19.81 6.56
CA PRO A 838 24.67 19.32 5.18
C PRO A 838 26.01 18.70 4.69
N ASP A 839 27.09 19.01 5.40
CA ASP A 839 28.43 18.46 5.11
C ASP A 839 28.59 17.01 5.60
N LEU A 840 27.85 16.57 6.63
CA LEU A 840 27.94 15.26 7.24
C LEU A 840 26.92 14.31 6.59
N ARG A 841 27.35 13.43 5.68
CA ARG A 841 26.47 12.63 4.83
C ARG A 841 26.69 11.13 4.92
N CYS A 842 27.45 10.64 5.91
CA CYS A 842 27.69 9.21 6.11
C CYS A 842 27.42 8.83 7.56
N TYR A 843 26.63 7.74 7.78
CA TYR A 843 26.16 7.31 9.10
C TYR A 843 26.30 5.81 9.28
N ALA A 844 26.95 5.37 10.38
CA ALA A 844 26.91 4.00 10.85
C ALA A 844 25.60 3.77 11.63
N LEU A 845 24.71 2.97 11.08
CA LEU A 845 23.43 2.61 11.71
C LEU A 845 23.64 1.41 12.63
N LYS A 846 23.41 1.58 13.92
CA LYS A 846 23.42 0.52 14.94
C LYS A 846 22.07 0.50 15.63
N ILE A 847 21.19 -0.41 15.24
CA ILE A 847 19.75 -0.43 15.57
C ILE A 847 19.46 -0.19 17.05
N ALA A 848 20.25 -0.80 17.94
CA ALA A 848 20.10 -0.65 19.37
C ALA A 848 20.27 0.81 19.85
N LYS A 849 21.21 1.58 19.27
CA LYS A 849 21.44 3.00 19.65
C LYS A 849 20.23 3.88 19.33
N TRP A 850 19.43 3.53 18.31
CA TRP A 850 18.17 4.20 17.99
C TRP A 850 17.01 3.74 18.88
N GLY A 851 17.23 2.69 19.67
CA GLY A 851 16.21 2.14 20.57
C GLY A 851 15.23 1.20 19.89
N GLY A 852 15.65 0.55 18.80
CA GLY A 852 14.91 -0.50 18.13
C GLY A 852 14.75 -0.34 16.63
N VAL A 853 14.00 -1.25 16.02
CA VAL A 853 13.77 -1.39 14.58
C VAL A 853 13.04 -0.16 14.02
N GLN A 854 11.92 0.22 14.62
CA GLN A 854 11.09 1.32 14.08
C GLN A 854 11.82 2.67 14.05
N PRO A 855 12.47 3.13 15.13
CA PRO A 855 13.24 4.38 15.09
C PRO A 855 14.44 4.34 14.13
N ALA A 856 15.07 3.15 13.98
CA ALA A 856 16.17 2.98 13.03
C ALA A 856 15.70 3.09 11.58
N LEU A 857 14.52 2.53 11.24
CA LEU A 857 13.88 2.68 9.92
C LEU A 857 13.55 4.14 9.62
N GLU A 858 12.97 4.86 10.56
CA GLU A 858 12.63 6.27 10.42
C GLU A 858 13.86 7.14 10.17
N PHE A 859 14.93 6.89 10.93
CA PHE A 859 16.20 7.59 10.71
C PHE A 859 16.80 7.25 9.33
N ALA A 860 16.88 5.96 8.96
CA ALA A 860 17.44 5.54 7.69
C ALA A 860 16.70 6.19 6.52
N ALA A 861 15.36 6.20 6.55
CA ALA A 861 14.53 6.87 5.53
C ALA A 861 14.84 8.37 5.46
N ALA A 862 14.85 9.07 6.60
CA ALA A 862 15.12 10.51 6.65
C ALA A 862 16.55 10.88 6.20
N ALA A 863 17.53 10.02 6.45
CA ALA A 863 18.91 10.22 6.00
C ALA A 863 19.03 9.99 4.48
N MET A 864 18.45 8.91 3.97
CA MET A 864 18.46 8.58 2.54
C MET A 864 17.72 9.62 1.68
N GLU A 865 16.58 10.14 2.15
CA GLU A 865 15.88 11.26 1.48
C GLU A 865 16.76 12.52 1.32
N ARG A 866 17.75 12.69 2.19
CA ARG A 866 18.75 13.78 2.11
C ARG A 866 19.99 13.41 1.30
N GLY A 867 20.02 12.24 0.68
CA GLY A 867 21.16 11.74 -0.08
C GLY A 867 22.35 11.35 0.79
N CYS A 868 22.11 10.95 2.04
CA CYS A 868 23.15 10.45 2.94
C CYS A 868 23.41 8.96 2.69
N THR A 869 24.66 8.54 2.86
CA THR A 869 25.05 7.12 2.92
C THR A 869 24.74 6.57 4.31
N VAL A 870 23.98 5.48 4.38
CA VAL A 870 23.71 4.72 5.62
C VAL A 870 24.22 3.29 5.41
N TRP A 871 24.93 2.76 6.41
CA TRP A 871 25.45 1.40 6.37
C TRP A 871 25.38 0.77 7.78
N MET A 872 25.40 -0.57 7.86
CA MET A 872 25.20 -1.30 9.13
C MET A 872 26.50 -1.42 9.93
N GLY A 873 26.56 -0.76 11.07
CA GLY A 873 27.63 -0.91 12.07
C GLY A 873 27.39 -2.10 13.02
N GLY A 874 28.45 -2.64 13.67
CA GLY A 874 28.39 -3.71 14.66
C GLY A 874 28.96 -3.29 16.02
N MET A 875 28.64 -4.07 17.08
CA MET A 875 29.10 -3.85 18.45
C MET A 875 29.65 -5.11 19.14
N TYR A 876 30.27 -6.02 18.40
CA TYR A 876 30.67 -7.35 18.87
C TYR A 876 29.47 -8.18 19.37
N ASP A 877 28.46 -8.18 18.53
CA ASP A 877 27.16 -8.77 18.77
C ASP A 877 27.19 -10.29 18.59
N THR A 878 26.24 -11.00 19.20
CA THR A 878 25.94 -12.41 18.88
C THR A 878 25.23 -12.51 17.53
N GLY A 879 25.01 -13.73 17.05
CA GLY A 879 24.26 -13.97 15.83
C GLY A 879 22.84 -13.37 15.83
N ILE A 880 22.25 -13.15 17.02
CA ILE A 880 20.90 -12.55 17.16
C ILE A 880 20.88 -11.12 16.60
N SER A 881 21.70 -10.23 17.15
CA SER A 881 21.79 -8.85 16.65
C SER A 881 22.32 -8.78 15.22
N LYS A 882 23.27 -9.63 14.86
CA LYS A 882 23.82 -9.65 13.50
C LYS A 882 22.79 -10.02 12.45
N ARG A 883 21.89 -10.96 12.73
CA ARG A 883 20.76 -11.30 11.83
C ARG A 883 19.77 -10.14 11.71
N LEU A 884 19.54 -9.42 12.79
CA LEU A 884 18.74 -8.18 12.76
C LEU A 884 19.38 -7.13 11.84
N HIS A 885 20.68 -6.86 11.99
CA HIS A 885 21.43 -5.94 11.15
C HIS A 885 21.45 -6.39 9.67
N ALA A 886 21.66 -7.68 9.41
CA ALA A 886 21.64 -8.25 8.06
C ALA A 886 20.27 -8.08 7.37
N ALA A 887 19.17 -8.13 8.12
CA ALA A 887 17.84 -7.84 7.59
C ALA A 887 17.71 -6.38 7.10
N PHE A 888 18.34 -5.42 7.77
CA PHE A 888 18.37 -4.02 7.34
C PHE A 888 19.17 -3.78 6.07
N GLU A 889 20.22 -4.57 5.79
CA GLU A 889 20.98 -4.45 4.55
C GLU A 889 20.16 -4.79 3.28
N THR A 890 18.96 -5.33 3.43
CA THR A 890 18.05 -5.54 2.30
C THR A 890 17.25 -4.30 1.93
N LEU A 891 17.29 -3.25 2.74
CA LEU A 891 16.55 -2.01 2.50
C LEU A 891 17.15 -1.26 1.29
N PRO A 892 16.34 -0.75 0.38
CA PRO A 892 16.81 0.09 -0.71
C PRO A 892 17.62 1.29 -0.19
N GLY A 893 18.82 1.50 -0.73
CA GLY A 893 19.71 2.58 -0.32
C GLY A 893 20.70 2.24 0.80
N ILE A 894 20.69 1.02 1.33
CA ILE A 894 21.77 0.47 2.18
C ILE A 894 22.59 -0.50 1.33
N ASP A 895 23.55 0.04 0.56
CA ASP A 895 24.25 -0.71 -0.48
C ASP A 895 25.68 -1.16 -0.04
N ALA A 896 26.20 -0.58 1.03
CA ALA A 896 27.56 -0.90 1.51
C ALA A 896 27.52 -2.08 2.48
N PRO A 897 28.41 -3.10 2.29
CA PRO A 897 28.50 -4.24 3.21
C PRO A 897 28.78 -3.80 4.66
N GLY A 898 27.97 -4.23 5.62
CA GLY A 898 28.05 -3.86 7.03
C GLY A 898 29.13 -4.60 7.84
N ASP A 899 29.37 -4.16 9.08
CA ASP A 899 30.24 -4.83 10.06
C ASP A 899 29.51 -6.05 10.68
N ILE A 900 28.91 -6.88 9.84
CA ILE A 900 28.08 -8.02 10.21
C ILE A 900 28.73 -9.37 9.92
N GLY A 901 30.05 -9.43 9.83
CA GLY A 901 30.78 -10.66 9.58
C GLY A 901 30.53 -11.77 10.61
N ALA A 902 30.89 -13.01 10.28
CA ALA A 902 30.67 -14.22 11.08
C ALA A 902 31.05 -14.04 12.56
N THR A 903 30.22 -14.57 13.46
CA THR A 903 30.47 -14.55 14.91
C THR A 903 31.71 -15.37 15.29
N SER A 904 31.97 -16.45 14.55
CA SER A 904 33.16 -17.31 14.70
C SER A 904 34.48 -16.56 14.54
N ARG A 905 34.52 -15.36 14.00
CA ARG A 905 35.73 -14.49 13.98
C ARG A 905 36.12 -14.00 15.38
N TYR A 906 35.20 -13.89 16.28
CA TYR A 906 35.40 -13.27 17.62
C TYR A 906 35.21 -14.26 18.77
N PHE A 907 34.22 -15.15 18.65
CA PHE A 907 33.80 -16.04 19.73
C PHE A 907 33.98 -17.52 19.37
N PRO A 908 34.34 -18.38 20.31
CA PRO A 908 34.40 -19.83 20.10
C PRO A 908 32.99 -20.47 20.05
N VAL A 909 31.99 -19.80 20.60
CA VAL A 909 30.62 -20.27 20.69
C VAL A 909 29.68 -19.19 20.16
N ASP A 910 28.69 -19.56 19.35
CA ASP A 910 27.51 -18.73 19.06
C ASP A 910 26.27 -19.39 19.68
N ILE A 911 25.33 -18.57 20.13
CA ILE A 911 24.12 -19.02 20.82
C ILE A 911 22.91 -19.14 19.88
N CYS A 912 23.15 -19.01 18.57
CA CYS A 912 22.12 -19.11 17.53
C CYS A 912 22.11 -20.49 16.89
N ASP A 913 20.91 -21.01 16.66
CA ASP A 913 20.66 -22.14 15.76
C ASP A 913 19.84 -21.66 14.55
N PRO A 914 20.38 -21.73 13.34
CA PRO A 914 21.75 -22.11 12.96
C PRO A 914 22.76 -21.03 13.33
N VAL A 915 24.02 -21.47 13.54
CA VAL A 915 25.17 -20.58 13.81
C VAL A 915 25.27 -19.50 12.72
N TYR A 916 25.62 -18.28 13.13
CA TYR A 916 25.76 -17.15 12.23
C TYR A 916 27.12 -17.14 11.54
N GLU A 917 27.13 -17.50 10.27
CA GLU A 917 28.33 -17.62 9.44
C GLU A 917 28.23 -16.77 8.15
N ALA A 918 29.38 -16.49 7.55
CA ALA A 918 29.51 -15.70 6.32
C ALA A 918 30.36 -16.41 5.26
N PRO A 919 29.96 -17.58 4.75
CA PRO A 919 30.71 -18.29 3.73
C PRO A 919 30.83 -17.45 2.45
N GLY A 920 32.09 -17.29 1.95
CA GLY A 920 32.34 -16.42 0.79
C GLY A 920 32.00 -14.93 1.03
N GLY A 921 32.01 -14.48 2.30
CA GLY A 921 31.63 -13.10 2.64
C GLY A 921 30.14 -12.79 2.52
N LEU A 922 29.28 -13.79 2.41
CA LEU A 922 27.84 -13.64 2.24
C LEU A 922 27.08 -14.21 3.45
N ILE A 923 26.08 -13.48 3.91
CA ILE A 923 25.17 -13.89 4.98
C ILE A 923 23.85 -14.36 4.36
N THR A 924 23.40 -15.56 4.72
CA THR A 924 22.06 -16.05 4.41
C THR A 924 21.08 -15.60 5.50
N LEU A 925 20.09 -14.79 5.13
CA LEU A 925 19.17 -14.16 6.09
C LEU A 925 18.25 -15.16 6.78
N ASN A 926 17.58 -16.01 6.00
CA ASN A 926 16.63 -17.00 6.53
C ASN A 926 16.97 -18.38 5.94
N PRO A 927 17.89 -19.11 6.55
CA PRO A 927 18.31 -20.43 6.07
C PRO A 927 17.17 -21.46 6.13
N ALA A 928 17.37 -22.60 5.46
CA ALA A 928 16.39 -23.67 5.43
C ALA A 928 15.98 -24.12 6.85
N GLY A 929 14.67 -24.24 7.09
CA GLY A 929 14.12 -24.52 8.42
C GLY A 929 13.78 -23.29 9.27
N HIS A 930 14.45 -22.13 9.06
CA HIS A 930 14.30 -20.91 9.86
C HIS A 930 13.78 -19.74 9.00
N ARG A 931 12.58 -19.92 8.40
CA ARG A 931 12.04 -19.03 7.34
C ARG A 931 11.40 -17.74 7.85
N HIS A 932 11.16 -17.60 9.15
CA HIS A 932 10.39 -16.50 9.75
C HIS A 932 11.24 -15.72 10.76
N GLY A 933 10.80 -14.50 11.10
CA GLY A 933 11.49 -13.63 12.03
C GLY A 933 12.90 -13.29 11.55
N ILE A 934 13.86 -13.24 12.48
CA ILE A 934 15.28 -12.99 12.19
C ILE A 934 16.02 -14.19 11.59
N GLY A 935 15.39 -15.37 11.52
CA GLY A 935 15.95 -16.56 10.87
C GLY A 935 16.83 -17.41 11.79
N CYS A 936 16.59 -17.41 13.10
CA CYS A 936 17.22 -18.35 14.05
C CYS A 936 16.34 -18.59 15.27
N GLU A 937 16.71 -19.63 16.00
CA GLU A 937 16.25 -19.90 17.37
C GLU A 937 17.45 -19.86 18.34
N LEU A 938 17.14 -19.87 19.64
CA LEU A 938 18.17 -19.89 20.68
C LEU A 938 18.69 -21.32 20.87
N ASP A 939 19.99 -21.53 20.65
CA ASP A 939 20.66 -22.80 20.96
C ASP A 939 20.81 -22.90 22.48
N ARG A 940 20.02 -23.79 23.09
CA ARG A 940 19.99 -23.96 24.58
C ARG A 940 21.28 -24.53 25.14
N ASP A 941 21.90 -25.48 24.44
CA ASP A 941 23.15 -26.12 24.87
C ASP A 941 24.34 -25.14 24.74
N ALA A 942 24.34 -24.31 23.71
CA ALA A 942 25.33 -23.25 23.56
C ALA A 942 25.13 -22.14 24.61
N LEU A 943 23.88 -21.78 24.88
CA LEU A 943 23.53 -20.78 25.89
C LEU A 943 24.03 -21.23 27.30
N GLU A 944 23.80 -22.48 27.71
CA GLU A 944 24.23 -23.00 29.01
C GLU A 944 25.72 -22.84 29.24
N LYS A 945 26.55 -22.99 28.21
CA LYS A 945 28.01 -22.86 28.30
C LYS A 945 28.49 -21.45 28.63
N VAL A 946 27.68 -20.45 28.36
CA VAL A 946 28.03 -19.01 28.48
C VAL A 946 27.09 -18.27 29.45
N LEU A 947 26.10 -18.96 30.01
CA LEU A 947 25.08 -18.36 30.85
C LEU A 947 25.67 -17.97 32.22
N VAL A 948 25.40 -16.74 32.63
CA VAL A 948 25.71 -16.23 33.99
C VAL A 948 24.48 -16.35 34.90
N ARG A 949 23.31 -15.89 34.41
CA ARG A 949 22.03 -15.99 35.12
C ARG A 949 20.86 -15.76 34.15
N SER A 950 19.68 -16.21 34.55
CA SER A 950 18.41 -15.92 33.89
C SER A 950 17.38 -15.39 34.88
N VAL A 951 16.57 -14.41 34.39
CA VAL A 951 15.44 -13.89 35.17
C VAL A 951 14.21 -13.87 34.25
N THR A 952 13.11 -14.47 34.72
CA THR A 952 11.86 -14.51 33.93
C THR A 952 10.81 -13.63 34.60
N ILE A 953 10.22 -12.74 33.81
CA ILE A 953 9.10 -11.88 34.16
C ILE A 953 7.85 -12.45 33.48
N LYS A 954 6.80 -12.70 34.28
CA LYS A 954 5.50 -13.24 33.83
C LYS A 954 4.37 -12.26 34.16
N ASN A 955 3.22 -12.43 33.46
CA ASN A 955 2.00 -11.70 33.75
C ASN A 955 1.36 -12.23 35.05
#